data_21e3ba771d16864bdd6ec4652aee37a4
#
_entry.id   21e3ba771d16864bdd6ec4652aee37a4
#
_cell.length_a   1.000
_cell.length_b   1.000
_cell.length_c   1.000
_cell.angle_alpha   90.00
_cell.angle_beta   90.00
_cell.angle_gamma   90.00
#
_symmetry.space_group_name_H-M   'P 1'
#
loop_
_entity.id
_entity.type
_entity.pdbx_description
1 polymer ?
#
loop_
_entity_poly.entity_id
_entity_poly.type
_entity_poly.pdbx_seq_one_letter_code
_entity_poly.pdbx_strand_id
1 'polypeptide(L)'
;MEDPDSDVRELSSKCKSIKIMPSLEDILFEMGFDTNLEPPISLWLDQLKLTWKTWKKNSAVENHVDSFYQARPDAFKIALIFVIRCEEFKDCKPKTLPFFIMETLLKFSHTNQVQPDETLKKPAFHTAMYQRNQHFFSLMVKTYQLNTIKEYVVPIVSEMIKNDNCRQASQIVMAMEMFQDIPVEKLLFPLILQDKSNMIDEYLTQCPSQVKPLLAFLDELLNKKFNMMEYVQKYVEENNICQVRFEKMHYKPLGKLVARLCNKFNVPIETCENLSKNRTTGGLRYLIYQKYLAHNVSSTVWDDLVKDSLRQHPDSAYAFIDMLIDHDINEAIKWAHHLKLPDNQLPFAIQGRSAPQKSVNDAAEENWDTNVCSQDDLFHKSLLTRDQIVIIESAESFYNMINSELLNHEVVSMDCEWKPSFGAKQSQVAIIQIGTNDKVYLVDTILLNKPQYMSLWSSFHKSFLDNAEIIKLGFGLEQDLREMKASIVGLGNIKVKGEGFLDLSTLWKSLLNHKLCLPGTSDNGSSLSCVVQSCFGKPLEKSEQCSNWELRPLRESQIEYAALDAHILLQIYYFLRRKCQEQGIHFDEICNDVMVESKKKAMKKPKVVDRLHKSFLQVFETKSASDIKFLSGYSSKTVSEKKSFLLYLNRNVIPNIRQRFLYIVYFLERYARYKLHHDLNIRTKTVTLFKSGNKLIVLLIIIKLLRLS
;
A
#
# COMPACT_ATOMS: atom_id res chain seq x y z
N MET A 1 -35.82 17.41 2.42
CA MET A 1 -34.39 16.98 2.37
C MET A 1 -34.26 15.87 3.38
N GLU A 2 -34.54 14.68 2.93
CA GLU A 2 -34.51 13.47 3.75
C GLU A 2 -33.07 13.01 3.95
N ASP A 3 -32.78 12.54 5.13
CA ASP A 3 -31.44 12.22 5.64
C ASP A 3 -30.96 10.88 5.01
N PRO A 4 -29.89 10.84 4.23
CA PRO A 4 -29.42 9.61 3.56
C PRO A 4 -28.87 8.55 4.53
N ASP A 5 -28.76 8.86 5.83
CA ASP A 5 -28.20 7.91 6.83
C ASP A 5 -29.26 6.99 7.48
N SER A 6 -30.56 7.20 7.23
CA SER A 6 -31.60 6.34 7.75
C SER A 6 -31.70 5.00 7.05
N ASP A 7 -31.46 4.96 5.73
CA ASP A 7 -31.58 3.74 4.92
C ASP A 7 -30.44 2.73 5.14
N VAL A 8 -29.26 3.21 5.54
CA VAL A 8 -28.09 2.33 5.79
C VAL A 8 -28.26 1.50 7.07
N ARG A 9 -29.09 1.95 8.03
CA ARG A 9 -29.33 1.22 9.29
C ARG A 9 -30.38 0.13 9.16
N GLU A 10 -31.32 0.26 8.25
CA GLU A 10 -32.37 -0.75 8.01
C GLU A 10 -31.85 -1.97 7.25
N LEU A 11 -30.87 -1.78 6.34
CA LEU A 11 -30.25 -2.86 5.57
C LEU A 11 -29.40 -3.81 6.44
N SER A 12 -28.82 -3.30 7.54
CA SER A 12 -28.04 -4.11 8.48
C SER A 12 -28.86 -5.11 9.31
N SER A 13 -30.18 -4.94 9.38
CA SER A 13 -31.07 -5.75 10.24
C SER A 13 -31.78 -6.90 9.52
N LYS A 14 -31.79 -6.93 8.19
CA LYS A 14 -32.55 -7.93 7.39
C LYS A 14 -31.79 -9.24 7.08
N CYS A 15 -30.52 -9.36 7.37
CA CYS A 15 -29.76 -10.61 7.17
C CYS A 15 -29.93 -11.61 8.31
N LYS A 16 -31.12 -12.17 8.52
CA LYS A 16 -31.30 -13.35 9.37
C LYS A 16 -32.47 -14.23 8.89
N SER A 17 -32.26 -15.01 7.88
CA SER A 17 -32.86 -16.33 7.82
C SER A 17 -31.73 -17.35 7.81
N ILE A 18 -31.42 -17.92 8.96
CA ILE A 18 -30.52 -19.07 9.06
C ILE A 18 -31.21 -20.23 8.34
N LYS A 19 -30.92 -20.42 7.05
CA LYS A 19 -31.18 -21.72 6.40
C LYS A 19 -30.32 -22.73 7.15
N ILE A 20 -30.95 -23.61 7.94
CA ILE A 20 -30.29 -24.77 8.52
C ILE A 20 -29.75 -25.57 7.34
N MET A 21 -28.42 -25.60 7.17
CA MET A 21 -27.79 -26.44 6.15
C MET A 21 -28.10 -27.92 6.54
N PRO A 22 -28.53 -28.74 5.58
CA PRO A 22 -28.77 -30.17 5.87
C PRO A 22 -27.47 -30.78 6.39
N SER A 23 -27.59 -31.76 7.26
CA SER A 23 -26.40 -32.47 7.79
C SER A 23 -25.68 -33.23 6.65
N LEU A 24 -24.38 -33.49 6.81
CA LEU A 24 -23.66 -34.29 5.80
C LEU A 24 -24.32 -35.67 5.63
N GLU A 25 -24.80 -36.26 6.72
CA GLU A 25 -25.47 -37.56 6.70
C GLU A 25 -26.75 -37.53 5.88
N ASP A 26 -27.57 -36.47 6.00
CA ASP A 26 -28.79 -36.30 5.20
C ASP A 26 -28.44 -36.18 3.71
N ILE A 27 -27.43 -35.39 3.35
CA ILE A 27 -27.00 -35.24 1.96
C ILE A 27 -26.50 -36.56 1.38
N LEU A 28 -25.69 -37.30 2.13
CA LEU A 28 -25.16 -38.59 1.67
C LEU A 28 -26.27 -39.62 1.54
N PHE A 29 -27.24 -39.62 2.46
CA PHE A 29 -28.41 -40.51 2.43
C PHE A 29 -29.28 -40.21 1.17
N GLU A 30 -29.57 -38.96 0.90
CA GLU A 30 -30.30 -38.55 -0.34
C GLU A 30 -29.57 -38.96 -1.62
N MET A 31 -28.25 -39.09 -1.58
CA MET A 31 -27.43 -39.57 -2.71
C MET A 31 -27.37 -41.12 -2.77
N GLY A 32 -28.01 -41.82 -1.86
CA GLY A 32 -27.94 -43.28 -1.77
C GLY A 32 -26.59 -43.82 -1.28
N PHE A 33 -25.78 -42.96 -0.62
CA PHE A 33 -24.48 -43.37 -0.06
C PHE A 33 -24.65 -43.83 1.39
N ASP A 34 -24.61 -45.14 1.57
CA ASP A 34 -24.67 -45.74 2.90
C ASP A 34 -23.32 -45.61 3.63
N THR A 35 -23.35 -44.98 4.81
CA THR A 35 -22.20 -44.81 5.70
C THR A 35 -22.02 -45.90 6.72
N ASN A 36 -22.87 -46.95 6.71
CA ASN A 36 -22.76 -48.09 7.62
C ASN A 36 -21.57 -48.96 7.25
N LEU A 37 -20.86 -49.43 8.26
CA LEU A 37 -19.75 -50.37 8.12
C LEU A 37 -20.17 -51.74 8.64
N GLU A 38 -19.76 -52.78 7.95
CA GLU A 38 -19.86 -54.13 8.47
C GLU A 38 -19.07 -54.28 9.80
N PRO A 39 -19.55 -55.08 10.75
CA PRO A 39 -18.89 -55.22 12.05
C PRO A 39 -17.38 -55.49 12.01
N PRO A 40 -16.86 -56.37 11.11
CA PRO A 40 -15.41 -56.59 11.02
C PRO A 40 -14.61 -55.34 10.60
N ILE A 41 -15.19 -54.51 9.70
CA ILE A 41 -14.54 -53.30 9.20
C ILE A 41 -14.59 -52.20 10.26
N SER A 42 -15.70 -52.09 10.99
CA SER A 42 -15.80 -51.16 12.11
C SER A 42 -14.77 -51.44 13.19
N LEU A 43 -14.63 -52.74 13.56
CA LEU A 43 -13.63 -53.16 14.53
C LEU A 43 -12.19 -52.86 14.08
N TRP A 44 -11.91 -53.08 12.80
CA TRP A 44 -10.60 -52.76 12.20
C TRP A 44 -10.31 -51.26 12.30
N LEU A 45 -11.29 -50.39 12.01
CA LEU A 45 -11.13 -48.95 12.15
C LEU A 45 -10.83 -48.52 13.59
N ASP A 46 -11.51 -49.14 14.57
CA ASP A 46 -11.27 -48.83 15.98
C ASP A 46 -9.88 -49.31 16.44
N GLN A 47 -9.41 -50.44 15.94
CA GLN A 47 -8.02 -50.88 16.15
C GLN A 47 -7.03 -49.89 15.50
N LEU A 48 -7.31 -49.42 14.28
CA LEU A 48 -6.48 -48.41 13.62
C LEU A 48 -6.42 -47.10 14.42
N LYS A 49 -7.54 -46.62 14.97
CA LYS A 49 -7.58 -45.43 15.85
C LYS A 49 -6.70 -45.63 17.10
N LEU A 50 -6.73 -46.79 17.74
CA LEU A 50 -5.88 -47.11 18.89
C LEU A 50 -4.40 -47.13 18.49
N THR A 51 -4.08 -47.80 17.39
CA THR A 51 -2.74 -47.91 16.86
C THR A 51 -2.19 -46.52 16.49
N TRP A 52 -3.02 -45.68 15.87
CA TRP A 52 -2.67 -44.31 15.52
C TRP A 52 -2.40 -43.42 16.74
N LYS A 53 -3.17 -43.58 17.83
CA LYS A 53 -2.91 -42.82 19.06
C LYS A 53 -1.51 -43.12 19.63
N THR A 54 -1.03 -44.35 19.46
CA THR A 54 0.26 -44.81 20.00
C THR A 54 1.43 -44.54 19.07
N TRP A 55 1.32 -44.88 17.79
CA TRP A 55 2.43 -44.92 16.85
C TRP A 55 2.45 -43.77 15.86
N LYS A 56 1.33 -43.02 15.69
CA LYS A 56 1.17 -41.94 14.71
C LYS A 56 1.56 -42.41 13.29
N LYS A 57 2.13 -41.50 12.47
CA LYS A 57 2.59 -41.82 11.13
C LYS A 57 3.90 -42.64 11.21
N ASN A 58 3.80 -43.93 10.96
CA ASN A 58 4.93 -44.86 10.93
C ASN A 58 4.75 -45.79 9.71
N SER A 59 5.86 -46.28 9.14
CA SER A 59 5.86 -47.20 8.00
C SER A 59 5.06 -48.51 8.27
N ALA A 60 5.10 -49.02 9.48
CA ALA A 60 4.32 -50.19 9.84
C ALA A 60 2.79 -49.94 9.79
N VAL A 61 2.35 -48.76 10.25
CA VAL A 61 0.94 -48.35 10.17
C VAL A 61 0.54 -48.09 8.72
N GLU A 62 1.43 -47.47 7.92
CA GLU A 62 1.21 -47.23 6.49
C GLU A 62 1.05 -48.54 5.72
N ASN A 63 1.95 -49.52 5.92
CA ASN A 63 1.86 -50.82 5.32
C ASN A 63 0.61 -51.59 5.76
N HIS A 64 0.18 -51.46 7.03
CA HIS A 64 -1.05 -52.10 7.52
C HIS A 64 -2.30 -51.55 6.83
N VAL A 65 -2.36 -50.22 6.62
CA VAL A 65 -3.48 -49.57 5.88
C VAL A 65 -3.43 -49.93 4.40
N ASP A 66 -2.23 -49.93 3.78
CA ASP A 66 -2.07 -50.30 2.38
C ASP A 66 -2.49 -51.74 2.10
N SER A 67 -2.06 -52.70 2.98
CA SER A 67 -2.48 -54.11 2.89
C SER A 67 -4.00 -54.27 3.03
N PHE A 68 -4.64 -53.44 3.86
CA PHE A 68 -6.09 -53.43 3.98
C PHE A 68 -6.78 -53.00 2.69
N TYR A 69 -6.25 -51.99 2.01
CA TYR A 69 -6.77 -51.51 0.72
C TYR A 69 -6.56 -52.56 -0.38
N GLN A 70 -5.40 -53.21 -0.44
CA GLN A 70 -5.11 -54.27 -1.40
C GLN A 70 -6.07 -55.46 -1.33
N ALA A 71 -6.54 -55.77 -0.10
CA ALA A 71 -7.46 -56.88 0.13
C ALA A 71 -8.92 -56.58 -0.23
N ARG A 72 -9.23 -55.33 -0.72
CA ARG A 72 -10.62 -54.90 -0.88
C ARG A 72 -10.89 -54.16 -2.20
N PRO A 73 -11.94 -54.59 -2.94
CA PRO A 73 -12.33 -53.89 -4.17
C PRO A 73 -13.01 -52.53 -3.90
N ASP A 74 -13.57 -52.33 -2.71
CA ASP A 74 -14.33 -51.17 -2.28
C ASP A 74 -13.50 -50.17 -1.43
N ALA A 75 -12.16 -50.23 -1.53
CA ALA A 75 -11.21 -49.44 -0.73
C ALA A 75 -11.55 -47.94 -0.71
N PHE A 76 -11.91 -47.32 -1.82
CA PHE A 76 -12.29 -45.91 -1.90
C PHE A 76 -13.55 -45.59 -1.08
N LYS A 77 -14.59 -46.45 -1.17
CA LYS A 77 -15.82 -46.29 -0.42
C LYS A 77 -15.54 -46.35 1.11
N ILE A 78 -14.81 -47.39 1.53
CA ILE A 78 -14.49 -47.60 2.93
C ILE A 78 -13.62 -46.44 3.48
N ALA A 79 -12.61 -46.00 2.74
CA ALA A 79 -11.76 -44.88 3.16
C ALA A 79 -12.55 -43.58 3.34
N LEU A 80 -13.53 -43.31 2.47
CA LEU A 80 -14.42 -42.17 2.65
C LEU A 80 -15.22 -42.24 3.95
N ILE A 81 -15.80 -43.43 4.24
CA ILE A 81 -16.54 -43.68 5.50
C ILE A 81 -15.61 -43.55 6.70
N PHE A 82 -14.37 -44.05 6.62
CA PHE A 82 -13.39 -43.93 7.68
C PHE A 82 -13.09 -42.48 8.04
N VAL A 83 -12.92 -41.62 7.01
CA VAL A 83 -12.71 -40.19 7.21
C VAL A 83 -13.89 -39.55 7.92
N ILE A 84 -15.13 -39.84 7.51
CA ILE A 84 -16.36 -39.32 8.12
C ILE A 84 -16.47 -39.73 9.60
N ARG A 85 -16.05 -40.94 9.94
CA ARG A 85 -16.12 -41.53 11.30
C ARG A 85 -14.93 -41.18 12.19
N CYS A 86 -13.95 -40.42 11.73
CA CYS A 86 -12.84 -39.94 12.56
C CYS A 86 -13.28 -38.76 13.45
N GLU A 87 -12.75 -38.69 14.66
CA GLU A 87 -13.02 -37.64 15.64
C GLU A 87 -12.59 -36.23 15.05
N GLU A 88 -11.47 -36.20 14.30
CA GLU A 88 -10.93 -35.00 13.71
C GLU A 88 -11.58 -34.61 12.36
N PHE A 89 -12.70 -35.22 11.99
CA PHE A 89 -13.34 -35.06 10.69
C PHE A 89 -13.54 -33.59 10.29
N LYS A 90 -13.98 -32.74 11.22
CA LYS A 90 -14.27 -31.32 10.93
C LYS A 90 -13.03 -30.46 10.69
N ASP A 91 -11.84 -30.91 11.09
CA ASP A 91 -10.57 -30.19 10.98
C ASP A 91 -9.41 -31.12 10.66
N CYS A 92 -9.47 -31.76 9.49
CA CYS A 92 -8.47 -32.72 9.01
C CYS A 92 -7.16 -32.01 8.66
N LYS A 93 -6.31 -31.77 9.65
CA LYS A 93 -4.97 -31.17 9.46
C LYS A 93 -3.95 -32.23 9.03
N PRO A 94 -2.83 -31.84 8.38
CA PRO A 94 -1.68 -32.71 8.24
C PRO A 94 -1.30 -33.34 9.61
N LYS A 95 -1.03 -34.64 9.66
CA LYS A 95 -0.75 -35.44 10.86
C LYS A 95 -1.99 -35.89 11.66
N THR A 96 -3.22 -35.67 11.21
CA THR A 96 -4.41 -36.34 11.74
C THR A 96 -4.66 -37.67 11.04
N LEU A 97 -5.42 -38.55 11.69
CA LEU A 97 -5.75 -39.88 11.11
C LEU A 97 -6.48 -39.76 9.77
N PRO A 98 -7.55 -38.94 9.62
CA PRO A 98 -8.25 -38.83 8.33
C PRO A 98 -7.36 -38.32 7.22
N PHE A 99 -6.43 -37.39 7.51
CA PHE A 99 -5.46 -36.93 6.52
C PHE A 99 -4.53 -38.07 6.09
N PHE A 100 -4.05 -38.86 7.03
CA PHE A 100 -3.18 -40.00 6.76
C PHE A 100 -3.91 -41.10 5.95
N ILE A 101 -5.17 -41.40 6.27
CA ILE A 101 -6.01 -42.34 5.51
C ILE A 101 -6.08 -41.93 4.03
N MET A 102 -6.32 -40.64 3.76
CA MET A 102 -6.39 -40.11 2.38
C MET A 102 -5.03 -40.06 1.69
N GLU A 103 -3.95 -39.72 2.38
CA GLU A 103 -2.59 -39.79 1.81
C GLU A 103 -2.23 -41.22 1.39
N THR A 104 -2.53 -42.21 2.26
CA THR A 104 -2.24 -43.63 1.97
C THR A 104 -3.11 -44.13 0.81
N LEU A 105 -4.40 -43.77 0.76
CA LEU A 105 -5.28 -44.10 -0.36
C LEU A 105 -4.81 -43.52 -1.69
N LEU A 106 -4.35 -42.28 -1.68
CA LEU A 106 -3.80 -41.65 -2.89
C LEU A 106 -2.53 -42.37 -3.38
N LYS A 107 -1.62 -42.75 -2.47
CA LYS A 107 -0.45 -43.56 -2.81
C LYS A 107 -0.85 -44.93 -3.37
N PHE A 108 -1.78 -45.63 -2.69
CA PHE A 108 -2.33 -46.89 -3.15
C PHE A 108 -2.91 -46.81 -4.57
N SER A 109 -3.72 -45.77 -4.83
CA SER A 109 -4.30 -45.52 -6.16
C SER A 109 -3.21 -45.38 -7.24
N HIS A 110 -2.16 -44.59 -6.97
CA HIS A 110 -1.06 -44.41 -7.91
C HIS A 110 -0.23 -45.66 -8.14
N THR A 111 0.08 -46.40 -7.06
CA THR A 111 0.93 -47.57 -7.13
C THR A 111 0.24 -48.71 -7.87
N ASN A 112 -1.06 -48.93 -7.62
CA ASN A 112 -1.83 -50.05 -8.19
C ASN A 112 -2.65 -49.62 -9.42
N GLN A 113 -2.59 -48.40 -9.86
CA GLN A 113 -3.35 -47.85 -10.99
C GLN A 113 -4.88 -48.05 -10.86
N VAL A 114 -5.39 -48.03 -9.62
CA VAL A 114 -6.82 -48.17 -9.32
C VAL A 114 -7.46 -46.78 -9.27
N GLN A 115 -8.62 -46.64 -9.90
CA GLN A 115 -9.39 -45.38 -9.93
C GLN A 115 -10.65 -45.51 -9.07
N PRO A 116 -11.12 -44.34 -8.51
CA PRO A 116 -12.40 -44.32 -7.79
C PRO A 116 -13.58 -44.56 -8.74
N ASP A 117 -14.62 -45.23 -8.24
CA ASP A 117 -15.89 -45.36 -8.95
C ASP A 117 -16.53 -43.96 -9.14
N GLU A 118 -17.15 -43.73 -10.31
CA GLU A 118 -17.85 -42.50 -10.63
C GLU A 118 -18.96 -42.13 -9.62
N THR A 119 -19.62 -43.16 -9.06
CA THR A 119 -20.67 -43.02 -8.04
C THR A 119 -20.16 -42.41 -6.73
N LEU A 120 -18.87 -42.53 -6.43
CA LEU A 120 -18.25 -42.02 -5.22
C LEU A 120 -17.84 -40.57 -5.30
N LYS A 121 -17.74 -40.01 -6.50
CA LYS A 121 -17.20 -38.65 -6.69
C LYS A 121 -18.08 -37.57 -6.06
N LYS A 122 -19.41 -37.65 -6.22
CA LYS A 122 -20.34 -36.70 -5.60
C LYS A 122 -20.36 -36.80 -4.08
N PRO A 123 -20.48 -37.97 -3.46
CA PRO A 123 -20.33 -38.12 -2.00
C PRO A 123 -18.99 -37.60 -1.48
N ALA A 124 -17.87 -37.87 -2.19
CA ALA A 124 -16.55 -37.40 -1.81
C ALA A 124 -16.46 -35.87 -1.87
N PHE A 125 -17.05 -35.24 -2.90
CA PHE A 125 -17.11 -33.79 -3.00
C PHE A 125 -17.88 -33.16 -1.82
N HIS A 126 -19.07 -33.67 -1.49
CA HIS A 126 -19.82 -33.15 -0.35
C HIS A 126 -19.09 -33.36 0.96
N THR A 127 -18.47 -34.53 1.16
CA THR A 127 -17.62 -34.81 2.34
C THR A 127 -16.47 -33.81 2.43
N ALA A 128 -15.80 -33.50 1.31
CA ALA A 128 -14.72 -32.53 1.24
C ALA A 128 -15.21 -31.10 1.56
N MET A 129 -16.41 -30.71 1.15
CA MET A 129 -17.00 -29.39 1.44
C MET A 129 -17.21 -29.12 2.94
N TYR A 130 -17.41 -30.14 3.76
CA TYR A 130 -17.53 -29.99 5.21
C TYR A 130 -16.20 -29.77 5.93
N GLN A 131 -15.10 -29.78 5.19
CA GLN A 131 -13.75 -29.58 5.75
C GLN A 131 -13.41 -28.11 5.86
N ARG A 132 -12.73 -27.75 6.95
CA ARG A 132 -12.17 -26.40 7.15
C ARG A 132 -10.77 -26.25 6.55
N ASN A 133 -10.09 -27.38 6.32
CA ASN A 133 -8.70 -27.40 5.87
C ASN A 133 -8.61 -27.53 4.34
N GLN A 134 -8.08 -26.50 3.69
CA GLN A 134 -7.94 -26.47 2.24
C GLN A 134 -6.98 -27.54 1.69
N HIS A 135 -5.91 -27.87 2.43
CA HIS A 135 -4.99 -28.93 1.99
C HIS A 135 -5.68 -30.30 1.97
N PHE A 136 -6.58 -30.55 2.93
CA PHE A 136 -7.35 -31.79 2.92
C PHE A 136 -8.38 -31.80 1.79
N PHE A 137 -9.04 -30.67 1.51
CA PHE A 137 -9.92 -30.53 0.36
C PHE A 137 -9.16 -30.86 -0.94
N SER A 138 -7.99 -30.25 -1.15
CA SER A 138 -7.15 -30.51 -2.33
C SER A 138 -6.69 -31.97 -2.41
N LEU A 139 -6.42 -32.61 -1.28
CA LEU A 139 -6.10 -34.04 -1.22
C LEU A 139 -7.29 -34.89 -1.68
N MET A 140 -8.51 -34.59 -1.21
CA MET A 140 -9.74 -35.25 -1.64
C MET A 140 -10.00 -35.09 -3.13
N VAL A 141 -9.80 -33.86 -3.66
CA VAL A 141 -9.93 -33.59 -5.12
C VAL A 141 -9.02 -34.50 -5.92
N LYS A 142 -7.77 -34.66 -5.51
CA LYS A 142 -6.80 -35.54 -6.20
C LYS A 142 -7.15 -37.02 -6.06
N THR A 143 -7.49 -37.46 -4.84
CA THR A 143 -7.75 -38.87 -4.53
C THR A 143 -8.98 -39.40 -5.25
N TYR A 144 -10.06 -38.61 -5.30
CA TYR A 144 -11.32 -38.99 -5.96
C TYR A 144 -11.46 -38.43 -7.37
N GLN A 145 -10.44 -37.77 -7.91
CA GLN A 145 -10.45 -37.17 -9.25
C GLN A 145 -11.66 -36.26 -9.51
N LEU A 146 -11.97 -35.40 -8.52
CA LEU A 146 -13.19 -34.58 -8.55
C LEU A 146 -13.22 -33.55 -9.69
N ASN A 147 -12.08 -33.30 -10.35
CA ASN A 147 -12.02 -32.45 -11.53
C ASN A 147 -12.87 -32.95 -12.71
N THR A 148 -13.28 -34.21 -12.69
CA THR A 148 -14.15 -34.80 -13.73
C THR A 148 -15.64 -34.45 -13.58
N ILE A 149 -16.06 -33.98 -12.39
CA ILE A 149 -17.46 -33.64 -12.11
C ILE A 149 -17.70 -32.12 -12.05
N LYS A 150 -16.93 -31.31 -12.81
CA LYS A 150 -17.05 -29.84 -12.82
C LYS A 150 -18.46 -29.36 -13.12
N GLU A 151 -19.14 -29.96 -14.10
CA GLU A 151 -20.52 -29.61 -14.46
C GLU A 151 -21.51 -29.71 -13.28
N TYR A 152 -21.31 -30.71 -12.40
CA TYR A 152 -22.08 -30.85 -11.19
C TYR A 152 -21.75 -29.78 -10.15
N VAL A 153 -20.48 -29.35 -10.07
CA VAL A 153 -19.99 -28.42 -9.06
C VAL A 153 -20.26 -26.95 -9.39
N VAL A 154 -20.28 -26.57 -10.67
CA VAL A 154 -20.53 -25.16 -11.11
C VAL A 154 -21.82 -24.57 -10.53
N PRO A 155 -23.00 -25.25 -10.58
CA PRO A 155 -24.24 -24.73 -9.97
C PRO A 155 -24.10 -24.55 -8.45
N ILE A 156 -23.42 -25.47 -7.76
CA ILE A 156 -23.20 -25.40 -6.31
C ILE A 156 -22.35 -24.19 -5.95
N VAL A 157 -21.24 -23.98 -6.65
CA VAL A 157 -20.37 -22.82 -6.45
C VAL A 157 -21.12 -21.51 -6.76
N SER A 158 -21.95 -21.48 -7.80
CA SER A 158 -22.78 -20.34 -8.13
C SER A 158 -23.79 -20.00 -7.02
N GLU A 159 -24.41 -21.03 -6.43
CA GLU A 159 -25.30 -20.84 -5.29
C GLU A 159 -24.55 -20.41 -4.02
N MET A 160 -23.33 -20.89 -3.81
CA MET A 160 -22.47 -20.45 -2.70
C MET A 160 -22.12 -18.95 -2.81
N ILE A 161 -21.86 -18.46 -4.03
CA ILE A 161 -21.60 -17.04 -4.29
C ILE A 161 -22.83 -16.21 -3.94
N LYS A 162 -24.03 -16.64 -4.37
CA LYS A 162 -25.29 -15.98 -4.04
C LYS A 162 -25.61 -15.96 -2.54
N ASN A 163 -25.13 -16.95 -1.79
CA ASN A 163 -25.34 -17.06 -0.35
C ASN A 163 -24.15 -16.50 0.48
N ASP A 164 -23.33 -15.61 -0.08
CA ASP A 164 -22.16 -14.95 0.55
C ASP A 164 -21.03 -15.91 1.01
N ASN A 165 -20.99 -17.14 0.51
CA ASN A 165 -19.93 -18.10 0.78
C ASN A 165 -18.75 -18.00 -0.22
N CYS A 166 -18.43 -16.79 -0.67
CA CYS A 166 -17.44 -16.53 -1.72
C CYS A 166 -16.03 -17.02 -1.37
N ARG A 167 -15.68 -17.03 -0.08
CA ARG A 167 -14.39 -17.57 0.37
C ARG A 167 -14.27 -19.05 0.07
N GLN A 168 -15.26 -19.85 0.45
CA GLN A 168 -15.26 -21.28 0.20
C GLN A 168 -15.41 -21.58 -1.28
N ALA A 169 -16.25 -20.81 -1.99
CA ALA A 169 -16.40 -20.89 -3.44
C ALA A 169 -15.03 -20.72 -4.15
N SER A 170 -14.26 -19.68 -3.81
CA SER A 170 -12.94 -19.44 -4.41
C SER A 170 -11.94 -20.55 -4.10
N GLN A 171 -12.00 -21.15 -2.91
CA GLN A 171 -11.15 -22.30 -2.56
C GLN A 171 -11.49 -23.55 -3.38
N ILE A 172 -12.78 -23.80 -3.64
CA ILE A 172 -13.22 -24.92 -4.50
C ILE A 172 -12.75 -24.69 -5.93
N VAL A 173 -12.97 -23.48 -6.48
CA VAL A 173 -12.56 -23.13 -7.85
C VAL A 173 -11.05 -23.30 -8.03
N MET A 174 -10.24 -22.87 -7.05
CA MET A 174 -8.79 -23.06 -7.09
C MET A 174 -8.39 -24.52 -7.00
N ALA A 175 -8.97 -25.29 -6.07
CA ALA A 175 -8.58 -26.69 -5.85
C ALA A 175 -8.99 -27.61 -6.99
N MET A 176 -10.10 -27.32 -7.66
CA MET A 176 -10.62 -28.08 -8.81
C MET A 176 -10.21 -27.50 -10.16
N GLU A 177 -9.41 -26.44 -10.18
CA GLU A 177 -8.94 -25.77 -11.39
C GLU A 177 -10.09 -25.34 -12.35
N MET A 178 -11.15 -24.77 -11.77
CA MET A 178 -12.36 -24.34 -12.48
C MET A 178 -12.28 -22.87 -12.92
N PHE A 179 -11.12 -22.39 -13.32
CA PHE A 179 -10.87 -20.98 -13.59
C PHE A 179 -11.61 -20.42 -14.82
N GLN A 180 -11.99 -21.30 -15.76
CA GLN A 180 -12.72 -20.92 -16.98
C GLN A 180 -14.24 -21.10 -16.82
N ASP A 181 -14.66 -21.84 -15.80
CA ASP A 181 -16.06 -22.25 -15.62
C ASP A 181 -16.90 -21.17 -14.92
N ILE A 182 -16.24 -20.27 -14.19
CA ILE A 182 -16.88 -19.20 -13.41
C ILE A 182 -16.23 -17.86 -13.73
N PRO A 183 -17.00 -16.83 -14.13
CA PRO A 183 -16.48 -15.49 -14.39
C PRO A 183 -15.75 -14.92 -13.16
N VAL A 184 -14.55 -14.40 -13.40
CA VAL A 184 -13.67 -13.93 -12.33
C VAL A 184 -14.29 -12.80 -11.51
N GLU A 185 -15.03 -11.90 -12.16
CA GLU A 185 -15.73 -10.81 -11.52
C GLU A 185 -16.81 -11.31 -10.55
N LYS A 186 -17.58 -12.35 -10.93
CA LYS A 186 -18.60 -12.93 -10.03
C LYS A 186 -17.99 -13.58 -8.81
N LEU A 187 -16.81 -14.18 -8.94
CA LEU A 187 -16.12 -14.85 -7.85
C LEU A 187 -15.36 -13.87 -6.94
N LEU A 188 -14.62 -12.92 -7.52
CA LEU A 188 -13.70 -12.07 -6.78
C LEU A 188 -14.30 -10.73 -6.35
N PHE A 189 -15.32 -10.22 -7.04
CA PHE A 189 -15.91 -8.92 -6.69
C PHE A 189 -16.51 -8.90 -5.26
N PRO A 190 -17.24 -9.94 -4.81
CA PRO A 190 -17.65 -10.03 -3.41
C PRO A 190 -16.48 -9.99 -2.42
N LEU A 191 -15.36 -10.64 -2.74
CA LEU A 191 -14.16 -10.60 -1.91
C LEU A 191 -13.49 -9.23 -1.89
N ILE A 192 -13.57 -8.48 -3.00
CA ILE A 192 -13.12 -7.09 -3.09
C ILE A 192 -13.99 -6.19 -2.21
N LEU A 193 -15.32 -6.35 -2.28
CA LEU A 193 -16.28 -5.63 -1.45
C LEU A 193 -16.04 -5.86 0.05
N GLN A 194 -15.60 -7.04 0.44
CA GLN A 194 -15.27 -7.43 1.82
C GLN A 194 -13.81 -7.13 2.22
N ASP A 195 -13.00 -6.50 1.34
CA ASP A 195 -11.56 -6.18 1.54
C ASP A 195 -10.67 -7.40 1.84
N LYS A 196 -10.96 -8.54 1.21
CA LYS A 196 -10.22 -9.81 1.38
C LYS A 196 -9.07 -9.95 0.37
N SER A 197 -8.18 -8.96 0.34
CA SER A 197 -7.11 -8.83 -0.68
C SER A 197 -6.19 -10.05 -0.78
N ASN A 198 -5.89 -10.75 0.31
CA ASN A 198 -5.00 -11.93 0.30
C ASN A 198 -5.55 -13.07 -0.56
N MET A 199 -6.87 -13.28 -0.54
CA MET A 199 -7.52 -14.34 -1.32
C MET A 199 -7.54 -14.02 -2.80
N ILE A 200 -7.73 -12.74 -3.14
CA ILE A 200 -7.66 -12.26 -4.53
C ILE A 200 -6.25 -12.50 -5.08
N ASP A 201 -5.25 -12.14 -4.29
CA ASP A 201 -3.85 -12.33 -4.65
C ASP A 201 -3.48 -13.80 -4.84
N GLU A 202 -3.97 -14.68 -3.98
CA GLU A 202 -3.77 -16.13 -4.05
C GLU A 202 -4.41 -16.72 -5.32
N TYR A 203 -5.68 -16.37 -5.59
CA TYR A 203 -6.40 -16.82 -6.77
C TYR A 203 -5.71 -16.40 -8.07
N LEU A 204 -5.37 -15.11 -8.20
CA LEU A 204 -4.73 -14.58 -9.40
C LEU A 204 -3.29 -15.10 -9.60
N THR A 205 -2.61 -15.49 -8.52
CA THR A 205 -1.29 -16.13 -8.61
C THR A 205 -1.40 -17.54 -9.19
N GLN A 206 -2.45 -18.29 -8.84
CA GLN A 206 -2.70 -19.62 -9.40
C GLN A 206 -3.25 -19.56 -10.84
N CYS A 207 -3.98 -18.50 -11.19
CA CYS A 207 -4.52 -18.32 -12.53
C CYS A 207 -4.21 -16.92 -13.12
N PRO A 208 -3.00 -16.69 -13.63
CA PRO A 208 -2.59 -15.40 -14.20
C PRO A 208 -3.44 -14.94 -15.41
N SER A 209 -4.06 -15.88 -16.13
CA SER A 209 -4.95 -15.55 -17.27
C SER A 209 -6.17 -14.72 -16.85
N GLN A 210 -6.59 -14.80 -15.59
CA GLN A 210 -7.75 -14.07 -15.06
C GLN A 210 -7.41 -12.66 -14.56
N VAL A 211 -6.14 -12.26 -14.56
CA VAL A 211 -5.71 -10.93 -14.11
C VAL A 211 -6.28 -9.84 -15.02
N LYS A 212 -6.10 -9.97 -16.34
CA LYS A 212 -6.60 -8.97 -17.31
C LYS A 212 -8.11 -8.82 -17.30
N PRO A 213 -8.92 -9.91 -17.34
CA PRO A 213 -10.37 -9.82 -17.20
C PRO A 213 -10.83 -9.09 -15.94
N LEU A 214 -10.24 -9.41 -14.77
CA LEU A 214 -10.58 -8.72 -13.53
C LEU A 214 -10.20 -7.23 -13.58
N LEU A 215 -9.02 -6.90 -14.10
CA LEU A 215 -8.57 -5.50 -14.22
C LEU A 215 -9.49 -4.71 -15.15
N ALA A 216 -9.92 -5.28 -16.27
CA ALA A 216 -10.87 -4.65 -17.19
C ALA A 216 -12.21 -4.36 -16.49
N PHE A 217 -12.75 -5.32 -15.76
CA PHE A 217 -13.97 -5.12 -14.97
C PHE A 217 -13.83 -4.02 -13.93
N LEU A 218 -12.73 -4.02 -13.17
CA LEU A 218 -12.51 -3.00 -12.13
C LEU A 218 -12.23 -1.62 -12.72
N ASP A 219 -11.60 -1.55 -13.89
CA ASP A 219 -11.35 -0.29 -14.59
C ASP A 219 -12.65 0.33 -15.10
N GLU A 220 -13.58 -0.48 -15.59
CA GLU A 220 -14.91 0.01 -16.00
C GLU A 220 -15.66 0.67 -14.84
N LEU A 221 -15.54 0.14 -13.63
CA LEU A 221 -16.10 0.76 -12.42
C LEU A 221 -15.46 2.11 -12.08
N LEU A 222 -14.24 2.40 -12.58
CA LEU A 222 -13.56 3.68 -12.43
C LEU A 222 -14.00 4.74 -13.43
N ASN A 223 -14.89 4.40 -14.38
CA ASN A 223 -15.47 5.35 -15.31
C ASN A 223 -16.37 6.34 -14.57
N LYS A 224 -16.03 7.64 -14.61
CA LYS A 224 -16.80 8.69 -13.90
C LYS A 224 -18.20 8.93 -14.43
N LYS A 225 -18.51 8.45 -15.63
CA LYS A 225 -19.86 8.49 -16.20
C LYS A 225 -20.75 7.39 -15.64
N PHE A 226 -20.17 6.42 -14.96
CA PHE A 226 -20.84 5.26 -14.38
C PHE A 226 -21.13 5.52 -12.90
N ASN A 227 -22.38 5.30 -12.47
CA ASN A 227 -22.75 5.40 -11.05
C ASN A 227 -22.32 4.13 -10.30
N MET A 228 -21.06 4.10 -9.90
CA MET A 228 -20.45 2.96 -9.21
C MET A 228 -21.20 2.59 -7.93
N MET A 229 -21.67 3.57 -7.16
CA MET A 229 -22.32 3.30 -5.87
C MET A 229 -23.69 2.62 -6.06
N GLU A 230 -24.47 3.07 -7.02
CA GLU A 230 -25.74 2.44 -7.37
C GLU A 230 -25.55 1.00 -7.85
N TYR A 231 -24.55 0.79 -8.72
CA TYR A 231 -24.19 -0.57 -9.17
C TYR A 231 -23.79 -1.48 -8.01
N VAL A 232 -22.93 -1.00 -7.11
CA VAL A 232 -22.46 -1.76 -5.95
C VAL A 232 -23.62 -2.09 -5.01
N GLN A 233 -24.50 -1.14 -4.72
CA GLN A 233 -25.68 -1.36 -3.87
C GLN A 233 -26.59 -2.44 -4.46
N LYS A 234 -26.95 -2.29 -5.73
CA LYS A 234 -27.77 -3.27 -6.44
C LYS A 234 -27.12 -4.67 -6.46
N TYR A 235 -25.82 -4.74 -6.73
CA TYR A 235 -25.07 -6.00 -6.71
C TYR A 235 -25.06 -6.67 -5.33
N VAL A 236 -24.88 -5.88 -4.27
CA VAL A 236 -24.89 -6.36 -2.88
C VAL A 236 -26.25 -6.91 -2.49
N GLU A 237 -27.34 -6.22 -2.85
CA GLU A 237 -28.71 -6.66 -2.59
C GLU A 237 -29.07 -7.96 -3.34
N GLU A 238 -28.75 -8.01 -4.65
CA GLU A 238 -29.03 -9.19 -5.51
C GLU A 238 -28.27 -10.45 -5.08
N ASN A 239 -27.08 -10.29 -4.48
CA ASN A 239 -26.22 -11.39 -4.10
C ASN A 239 -26.10 -11.59 -2.56
N ASN A 240 -26.90 -10.86 -1.76
CA ASN A 240 -26.95 -10.95 -0.29
C ASN A 240 -25.56 -10.85 0.38
N ILE A 241 -24.68 -9.96 -0.12
CA ILE A 241 -23.31 -9.85 0.36
C ILE A 241 -23.26 -9.11 1.69
N CYS A 242 -22.77 -9.77 2.74
CA CYS A 242 -22.61 -9.21 4.07
C CYS A 242 -21.24 -8.55 4.25
N GLN A 243 -21.12 -7.67 5.27
CA GLN A 243 -19.84 -7.06 5.69
C GLN A 243 -19.14 -6.25 4.58
N VAL A 244 -19.91 -5.59 3.72
CA VAL A 244 -19.40 -4.77 2.64
C VAL A 244 -18.68 -3.52 3.18
N ARG A 245 -17.53 -3.24 2.61
CA ARG A 245 -16.72 -2.06 2.91
C ARG A 245 -16.94 -0.97 1.85
N PHE A 246 -18.08 -0.28 1.93
CA PHE A 246 -18.44 0.77 0.97
C PHE A 246 -17.40 1.88 0.85
N GLU A 247 -16.67 2.19 1.92
CA GLU A 247 -15.57 3.16 1.91
C GLU A 247 -14.40 2.76 0.97
N LYS A 248 -14.31 1.50 0.57
CA LYS A 248 -13.34 1.02 -0.41
C LYS A 248 -13.82 1.17 -1.85
N MET A 249 -15.11 1.35 -2.05
CA MET A 249 -15.75 1.47 -3.35
C MET A 249 -15.91 2.94 -3.78
N HIS A 250 -14.86 3.71 -3.64
CA HIS A 250 -14.71 5.05 -4.19
C HIS A 250 -13.56 5.06 -5.21
N TYR A 251 -13.59 5.99 -6.15
CA TYR A 251 -12.58 6.09 -7.22
C TYR A 251 -11.13 6.04 -6.73
N LYS A 252 -10.82 6.69 -5.59
CA LYS A 252 -9.46 6.74 -5.07
C LYS A 252 -8.98 5.42 -4.44
N PRO A 253 -9.73 4.75 -3.51
CA PRO A 253 -9.36 3.43 -3.00
C PRO A 253 -9.37 2.34 -4.06
N LEU A 254 -10.39 2.29 -4.93
CA LEU A 254 -10.48 1.32 -6.01
C LEU A 254 -9.33 1.49 -7.01
N GLY A 255 -9.01 2.73 -7.41
CA GLY A 255 -7.87 3.01 -8.26
C GLY A 255 -6.52 2.59 -7.66
N LYS A 256 -6.37 2.68 -6.32
CA LYS A 256 -5.19 2.14 -5.63
C LYS A 256 -5.13 0.62 -5.69
N LEU A 257 -6.28 -0.06 -5.58
CA LEU A 257 -6.36 -1.52 -5.70
C LEU A 257 -5.96 -1.96 -7.11
N VAL A 258 -6.55 -1.35 -8.14
CA VAL A 258 -6.23 -1.66 -9.55
C VAL A 258 -4.74 -1.45 -9.83
N ALA A 259 -4.18 -0.31 -9.42
CA ALA A 259 -2.76 -0.03 -9.58
C ALA A 259 -1.85 -1.06 -8.86
N ARG A 260 -2.23 -1.48 -7.64
CA ARG A 260 -1.51 -2.51 -6.89
C ARG A 260 -1.52 -3.84 -7.63
N LEU A 261 -2.66 -4.23 -8.20
CA LEU A 261 -2.78 -5.48 -8.97
C LEU A 261 -1.97 -5.39 -10.26
N CYS A 262 -2.03 -4.27 -10.99
CA CYS A 262 -1.19 -4.04 -12.16
C CYS A 262 0.30 -4.23 -11.84
N ASN A 263 0.80 -3.57 -10.81
CA ASN A 263 2.21 -3.68 -10.40
C ASN A 263 2.56 -5.11 -9.96
N LYS A 264 1.69 -5.77 -9.18
CA LYS A 264 1.96 -7.11 -8.67
C LYS A 264 2.06 -8.16 -9.79
N PHE A 265 1.25 -8.03 -10.83
CA PHE A 265 1.17 -8.99 -11.93
C PHE A 265 1.85 -8.50 -13.21
N ASN A 266 2.65 -7.43 -13.12
CA ASN A 266 3.40 -6.84 -14.23
C ASN A 266 2.50 -6.51 -15.45
N VAL A 267 1.30 -5.99 -15.20
CA VAL A 267 0.39 -5.48 -16.23
C VAL A 267 0.60 -3.98 -16.37
N PRO A 268 0.87 -3.44 -17.56
CA PRO A 268 1.00 -2.00 -17.76
C PRO A 268 -0.28 -1.26 -17.33
N ILE A 269 -0.13 -0.16 -16.59
CA ILE A 269 -1.28 0.61 -16.09
C ILE A 269 -2.06 1.24 -17.23
N GLU A 270 -1.41 1.50 -18.37
CA GLU A 270 -2.00 2.01 -19.61
C GLU A 270 -3.14 1.12 -20.13
N THR A 271 -3.14 -0.17 -19.80
CA THR A 271 -4.24 -1.08 -20.13
C THR A 271 -5.53 -0.77 -19.37
N CYS A 272 -5.46 0.04 -18.31
CA CYS A 272 -6.58 0.50 -17.49
C CYS A 272 -6.86 1.98 -17.82
N GLU A 273 -7.63 2.22 -18.88
CA GLU A 273 -7.84 3.57 -19.45
C GLU A 273 -8.51 4.53 -18.46
N ASN A 274 -9.55 4.08 -17.74
CA ASN A 274 -10.26 4.92 -16.77
C ASN A 274 -9.37 5.27 -15.57
N LEU A 275 -8.58 4.33 -15.07
CA LEU A 275 -7.59 4.59 -14.02
C LEU A 275 -6.57 5.63 -14.50
N SER A 276 -6.04 5.45 -15.69
CA SER A 276 -5.04 6.33 -16.30
C SER A 276 -5.61 7.76 -16.45
N LYS A 277 -6.80 7.90 -17.04
CA LYS A 277 -7.51 9.16 -17.18
C LYS A 277 -7.79 9.85 -15.84
N ASN A 278 -8.25 9.10 -14.84
CA ASN A 278 -8.51 9.64 -13.50
C ASN A 278 -7.22 10.14 -12.81
N ARG A 279 -6.11 9.44 -13.02
CA ARG A 279 -4.79 9.87 -12.51
C ARG A 279 -4.33 11.15 -13.19
N THR A 280 -4.42 11.22 -14.52
CA THR A 280 -4.03 12.42 -15.28
C THR A 280 -4.86 13.63 -14.84
N THR A 281 -6.20 13.49 -14.75
CA THR A 281 -7.06 14.57 -14.26
C THR A 281 -6.72 14.99 -12.82
N GLY A 282 -6.38 14.02 -11.96
CA GLY A 282 -5.91 14.29 -10.59
C GLY A 282 -4.58 15.02 -10.54
N GLY A 283 -3.65 14.67 -11.43
CA GLY A 283 -2.35 15.33 -11.60
C GLY A 283 -2.49 16.77 -12.10
N LEU A 284 -3.33 16.99 -13.12
CA LEU A 284 -3.61 18.34 -13.62
C LEU A 284 -4.22 19.24 -12.53
N ARG A 285 -5.14 18.71 -11.72
CA ARG A 285 -5.67 19.44 -10.55
C ARG A 285 -4.60 19.78 -9.53
N TYR A 286 -3.67 18.86 -9.29
CA TYR A 286 -2.53 19.11 -8.40
C TYR A 286 -1.59 20.19 -8.96
N LEU A 287 -1.33 20.18 -10.27
CA LEU A 287 -0.54 21.23 -10.92
C LEU A 287 -1.20 22.61 -10.81
N ILE A 288 -2.53 22.71 -11.01
CA ILE A 288 -3.29 23.94 -10.79
C ILE A 288 -3.11 24.43 -9.34
N TYR A 289 -3.24 23.52 -8.35
CA TYR A 289 -2.99 23.84 -6.95
C TYR A 289 -1.57 24.38 -6.72
N GLN A 290 -0.56 23.73 -7.29
CA GLN A 290 0.85 24.13 -7.14
C GLN A 290 1.15 25.50 -7.77
N LYS A 291 0.53 25.81 -8.92
CA LYS A 291 0.74 27.09 -9.60
C LYS A 291 0.01 28.24 -8.88
N TYR A 292 -1.29 28.08 -8.60
CA TYR A 292 -2.14 29.21 -8.20
C TYR A 292 -2.33 29.35 -6.69
N LEU A 293 -2.11 28.30 -5.91
CA LEU A 293 -2.32 28.31 -4.45
C LEU A 293 -1.03 28.14 -3.66
N ALA A 294 -0.14 27.25 -4.10
CA ALA A 294 1.13 27.00 -3.42
C ALA A 294 2.29 27.85 -3.96
N HIS A 295 2.17 28.39 -5.17
CA HIS A 295 3.19 29.19 -5.87
C HIS A 295 4.57 28.50 -5.97
N ASN A 296 4.58 27.17 -6.13
CA ASN A 296 5.79 26.35 -6.12
C ASN A 296 6.24 25.89 -7.53
N VAL A 297 5.60 26.35 -8.61
CA VAL A 297 5.86 25.89 -9.97
C VAL A 297 6.07 27.11 -10.88
N SER A 298 7.22 27.15 -11.55
CA SER A 298 7.51 28.18 -12.55
C SER A 298 6.64 28.01 -13.80
N SER A 299 6.48 29.07 -14.60
CA SER A 299 5.68 29.05 -15.84
C SER A 299 6.20 28.03 -16.85
N THR A 300 7.51 27.84 -16.93
CA THR A 300 8.14 26.87 -17.84
C THR A 300 7.85 25.42 -17.40
N VAL A 301 8.01 25.11 -16.11
CA VAL A 301 7.70 23.78 -15.53
C VAL A 301 6.21 23.46 -15.68
N TRP A 302 5.33 24.44 -15.45
CA TRP A 302 3.89 24.31 -15.66
C TRP A 302 3.58 23.90 -17.11
N ASP A 303 4.07 24.66 -18.08
CA ASP A 303 3.82 24.40 -19.50
C ASP A 303 4.31 23.00 -19.91
N ASP A 304 5.49 22.58 -19.47
CA ASP A 304 6.06 21.26 -19.78
C ASP A 304 5.22 20.11 -19.21
N LEU A 305 4.84 20.20 -17.94
CA LEU A 305 4.08 19.14 -17.26
C LEU A 305 2.64 19.04 -17.76
N VAL A 306 1.99 20.16 -18.04
CA VAL A 306 0.63 20.18 -18.63
C VAL A 306 0.66 19.58 -20.03
N LYS A 307 1.62 19.98 -20.89
CA LYS A 307 1.78 19.42 -22.25
C LYS A 307 2.01 17.92 -22.20
N ASP A 308 2.89 17.45 -21.34
CA ASP A 308 3.18 16.02 -21.21
C ASP A 308 1.96 15.23 -20.73
N SER A 309 1.24 15.75 -19.73
CA SER A 309 0.03 15.11 -19.19
C SER A 309 -1.09 15.01 -20.24
N LEU A 310 -1.33 16.07 -21.00
CA LEU A 310 -2.37 16.12 -22.04
C LEU A 310 -1.97 15.35 -23.30
N ARG A 311 -0.68 15.20 -23.60
CA ARG A 311 -0.22 14.32 -24.69
C ARG A 311 -0.58 12.85 -24.42
N GLN A 312 -0.47 12.43 -23.18
CA GLN A 312 -0.82 11.05 -22.78
C GLN A 312 -2.33 10.81 -22.81
N HIS A 313 -3.13 11.80 -22.40
CA HIS A 313 -4.59 11.72 -22.33
C HIS A 313 -5.27 12.98 -22.85
N PRO A 314 -5.39 13.13 -24.18
CA PRO A 314 -6.01 14.30 -24.80
C PRO A 314 -7.45 14.56 -24.33
N ASP A 315 -8.21 13.51 -24.05
CA ASP A 315 -9.57 13.59 -23.51
C ASP A 315 -9.68 14.33 -22.17
N SER A 316 -8.59 14.45 -21.44
CA SER A 316 -8.55 15.20 -20.18
C SER A 316 -8.48 16.71 -20.37
N ALA A 317 -8.32 17.19 -21.62
CA ALA A 317 -8.19 18.60 -21.95
C ALA A 317 -9.42 19.42 -21.53
N TYR A 318 -10.62 18.94 -21.81
CA TYR A 318 -11.85 19.64 -21.43
C TYR A 318 -11.99 19.77 -19.90
N ALA A 319 -11.75 18.71 -19.17
CA ALA A 319 -11.79 18.73 -17.70
C ALA A 319 -10.68 19.65 -17.12
N PHE A 320 -9.54 19.75 -17.79
CA PHE A 320 -8.47 20.67 -17.43
C PHE A 320 -8.89 22.12 -17.62
N ILE A 321 -9.47 22.46 -18.77
CA ILE A 321 -9.97 23.81 -19.06
C ILE A 321 -11.04 24.21 -18.05
N ASP A 322 -12.02 23.33 -17.76
CA ASP A 322 -13.05 23.61 -16.76
C ASP A 322 -12.45 23.95 -15.38
N MET A 323 -11.46 23.19 -14.93
CA MET A 323 -10.80 23.45 -13.65
C MET A 323 -9.97 24.73 -13.66
N LEU A 324 -9.41 25.10 -14.82
CA LEU A 324 -8.52 26.24 -14.94
C LEU A 324 -9.29 27.58 -14.96
N ILE A 325 -10.50 27.59 -15.51
CA ILE A 325 -11.38 28.77 -15.55
C ILE A 325 -11.61 29.36 -14.15
N ASP A 326 -11.75 28.52 -13.13
CA ASP A 326 -11.98 28.96 -11.75
C ASP A 326 -10.77 29.70 -11.15
N HIS A 327 -9.60 29.59 -11.77
CA HIS A 327 -8.35 30.20 -11.29
C HIS A 327 -7.83 31.28 -12.23
N ASP A 328 -7.83 31.03 -13.55
CA ASP A 328 -7.29 31.95 -14.56
C ASP A 328 -7.98 31.73 -15.91
N ILE A 329 -8.91 32.61 -16.23
CA ILE A 329 -9.65 32.60 -17.50
C ILE A 329 -8.74 32.82 -18.71
N ASN A 330 -7.74 33.70 -18.60
CA ASN A 330 -6.83 34.00 -19.71
C ASN A 330 -5.93 32.82 -20.04
N GLU A 331 -5.41 32.16 -19.02
CA GLU A 331 -4.62 30.94 -19.19
C GLU A 331 -5.48 29.79 -19.75
N ALA A 332 -6.77 29.69 -19.33
CA ALA A 332 -7.72 28.70 -19.87
C ALA A 332 -7.96 28.95 -21.38
N ILE A 333 -8.15 30.21 -21.83
CA ILE A 333 -8.28 30.55 -23.22
C ILE A 333 -6.99 30.22 -24.01
N LYS A 334 -5.82 30.58 -23.47
CA LYS A 334 -4.50 30.24 -24.05
C LYS A 334 -4.36 28.73 -24.30
N TRP A 335 -4.70 27.89 -23.28
CA TRP A 335 -4.62 26.46 -23.42
C TRP A 335 -5.68 25.89 -24.35
N ALA A 336 -6.92 26.40 -24.37
CA ALA A 336 -7.96 25.97 -25.30
C ALA A 336 -7.52 26.16 -26.76
N HIS A 337 -6.93 27.33 -27.07
CA HIS A 337 -6.36 27.61 -28.39
C HIS A 337 -5.12 26.74 -28.69
N HIS A 338 -4.20 26.60 -27.73
CA HIS A 338 -3.02 25.74 -27.89
C HIS A 338 -3.37 24.30 -28.24
N LEU A 339 -4.41 23.78 -27.59
CA LEU A 339 -4.91 22.42 -27.79
C LEU A 339 -5.88 22.29 -28.99
N LYS A 340 -6.17 23.43 -29.68
CA LYS A 340 -7.09 23.51 -30.83
C LYS A 340 -8.46 22.85 -30.53
N LEU A 341 -9.00 23.11 -29.34
CA LEU A 341 -10.29 22.57 -28.94
C LEU A 341 -11.42 23.30 -29.72
N PRO A 342 -12.46 22.58 -30.20
CA PRO A 342 -13.60 23.17 -30.89
C PRO A 342 -14.36 24.13 -29.97
N ASP A 343 -14.64 25.33 -30.43
CA ASP A 343 -15.27 26.41 -29.66
C ASP A 343 -16.65 26.01 -29.11
N ASN A 344 -17.42 25.24 -29.91
CA ASN A 344 -18.75 24.73 -29.51
C ASN A 344 -18.74 23.70 -28.37
N GLN A 345 -17.58 23.20 -27.98
CA GLN A 345 -17.38 22.25 -26.87
C GLN A 345 -16.71 22.89 -25.66
N LEU A 346 -16.33 24.16 -25.78
CA LEU A 346 -15.72 24.90 -24.68
C LEU A 346 -16.79 25.38 -23.69
N PRO A 347 -16.42 25.53 -22.39
CA PRO A 347 -17.29 26.16 -21.41
C PRO A 347 -17.76 27.56 -21.86
N PHE A 348 -19.02 27.91 -21.59
CA PHE A 348 -19.62 29.19 -22.01
C PHE A 348 -18.80 30.41 -21.61
N ALA A 349 -18.11 30.35 -20.48
CA ALA A 349 -17.28 31.44 -19.98
C ALA A 349 -16.16 31.86 -20.93
N ILE A 350 -15.72 30.96 -21.82
CA ILE A 350 -14.57 31.21 -22.75
C ILE A 350 -14.93 31.03 -24.21
N GLN A 351 -16.18 30.63 -24.55
CA GLN A 351 -16.64 30.50 -25.94
C GLN A 351 -16.54 31.85 -26.69
N GLY A 352 -16.10 31.79 -27.94
CA GLY A 352 -15.97 32.95 -28.81
C GLY A 352 -14.90 33.95 -28.41
N ARG A 353 -14.11 33.66 -27.37
CA ARG A 353 -13.00 34.55 -26.96
C ARG A 353 -11.74 34.22 -27.73
N SER A 354 -11.13 35.26 -28.32
CA SER A 354 -9.83 35.13 -28.97
C SER A 354 -8.72 34.96 -27.93
N ALA A 355 -7.66 34.23 -28.31
CA ALA A 355 -6.47 34.15 -27.48
C ALA A 355 -5.97 35.57 -27.15
N PRO A 356 -5.59 35.85 -25.90
CA PRO A 356 -5.01 37.15 -25.55
C PRO A 356 -3.81 37.36 -26.46
N GLN A 357 -3.87 38.43 -27.28
CA GLN A 357 -2.71 38.84 -28.06
C GLN A 357 -1.62 39.23 -27.05
N LYS A 358 -0.42 38.67 -27.18
CA LYS A 358 0.75 39.18 -26.46
C LYS A 358 0.85 40.66 -26.82
N SER A 359 0.44 41.53 -25.90
CA SER A 359 0.72 42.92 -26.08
C SER A 359 2.24 43.10 -26.08
N VAL A 360 2.74 43.99 -26.94
CA VAL A 360 4.18 44.30 -26.99
C VAL A 360 4.67 44.83 -25.62
N ASN A 361 3.75 45.11 -24.71
CA ASN A 361 3.99 45.52 -23.32
C ASN A 361 4.26 44.34 -22.35
N ASP A 362 3.91 43.08 -22.68
CA ASP A 362 4.23 41.96 -21.81
C ASP A 362 5.74 41.66 -21.78
N ALA A 363 6.50 42.11 -22.78
CA ALA A 363 7.97 42.14 -22.74
C ALA A 363 8.51 43.24 -21.82
N ALA A 364 7.66 44.22 -21.40
CA ALA A 364 8.02 45.28 -20.48
C ALA A 364 7.57 45.01 -19.04
N GLU A 365 6.61 44.07 -18.82
CA GLU A 365 6.21 43.65 -17.46
C GLU A 365 7.21 42.71 -16.83
N GLU A 366 8.07 42.02 -17.60
CA GLU A 366 9.26 41.36 -17.05
C GLU A 366 10.32 42.36 -16.51
N ASN A 367 10.13 43.68 -16.72
CA ASN A 367 11.04 44.73 -16.26
C ASN A 367 10.46 45.66 -15.17
N TRP A 368 9.35 45.30 -14.51
CA TRP A 368 8.78 46.08 -13.41
C TRP A 368 9.40 45.81 -12.04
N ASP A 369 10.40 44.94 -11.97
CA ASP A 369 11.09 44.60 -10.72
C ASP A 369 12.36 45.41 -10.46
N THR A 370 12.44 46.65 -10.87
CA THR A 370 13.61 47.51 -10.55
C THR A 370 13.56 48.16 -9.16
N ASN A 371 12.62 47.77 -8.28
CA ASN A 371 12.62 48.20 -6.86
C ASN A 371 12.22 47.12 -5.85
N VAL A 372 12.22 45.85 -6.22
CA VAL A 372 12.20 44.75 -5.28
C VAL A 372 13.66 44.34 -5.06
N CYS A 373 14.12 44.24 -3.81
CA CYS A 373 15.33 43.52 -3.46
C CYS A 373 15.48 42.31 -4.39
N SER A 374 16.58 42.21 -5.12
CA SER A 374 16.78 41.22 -6.14
C SER A 374 16.35 39.85 -5.54
N GLN A 375 15.43 39.12 -6.20
CA GLN A 375 15.01 37.75 -5.75
C GLN A 375 16.22 36.87 -5.47
N ASP A 376 17.35 37.23 -6.06
CA ASP A 376 18.66 36.66 -5.85
C ASP A 376 19.15 36.63 -4.41
N ASP A 377 18.65 37.50 -3.53
CA ASP A 377 19.06 37.57 -2.13
C ASP A 377 18.18 36.76 -1.17
N LEU A 378 17.07 36.17 -1.61
CA LEU A 378 16.12 35.45 -0.77
C LEU A 378 16.53 34.00 -0.51
N PHE A 379 17.25 33.36 -1.42
CA PHE A 379 17.58 31.93 -1.37
C PHE A 379 19.07 31.69 -1.21
N HIS A 380 19.40 30.52 -0.68
CA HIS A 380 20.78 30.03 -0.64
C HIS A 380 21.26 29.67 -2.04
N LYS A 381 22.44 30.18 -2.43
CA LYS A 381 23.02 29.95 -3.77
C LYS A 381 24.18 28.96 -3.71
N SER A 382 24.37 28.27 -4.83
CA SER A 382 25.55 27.42 -5.01
C SER A 382 26.83 28.27 -5.07
N LEU A 383 27.88 27.75 -4.43
CA LEU A 383 29.23 28.31 -4.55
C LEU A 383 30.01 27.62 -5.68
N LEU A 384 29.42 26.63 -6.37
CA LEU A 384 30.05 25.91 -7.47
C LEU A 384 30.10 26.75 -8.73
N THR A 385 31.23 26.71 -9.40
CA THR A 385 31.40 27.23 -10.77
C THR A 385 30.86 26.21 -11.78
N ARG A 386 30.55 26.65 -12.99
CA ARG A 386 30.00 25.76 -14.04
C ARG A 386 30.91 24.57 -14.38
N ASP A 387 32.22 24.77 -14.34
CA ASP A 387 33.25 23.73 -14.60
C ASP A 387 33.35 22.67 -13.50
N GLN A 388 32.83 22.93 -12.32
CA GLN A 388 32.71 21.95 -11.22
C GLN A 388 31.48 21.07 -11.34
N ILE A 389 30.54 21.39 -12.27
CA ILE A 389 29.36 20.59 -12.54
C ILE A 389 29.59 19.75 -13.78
N VAL A 390 29.72 18.44 -13.62
CA VAL A 390 30.05 17.50 -14.68
C VAL A 390 28.82 16.65 -15.04
N ILE A 391 28.35 16.75 -16.28
CA ILE A 391 27.23 15.94 -16.78
C ILE A 391 27.80 14.62 -17.34
N ILE A 392 27.28 13.49 -16.84
CA ILE A 392 27.71 12.14 -17.21
C ILE A 392 26.66 11.53 -18.15
N GLU A 393 26.97 11.57 -19.47
CA GLU A 393 26.07 11.12 -20.54
C GLU A 393 26.60 9.87 -21.29
N SER A 394 27.84 9.47 -21.04
CA SER A 394 28.48 8.33 -21.71
C SER A 394 28.93 7.25 -20.74
N ALA A 395 29.02 6.01 -21.24
CA ALA A 395 29.54 4.87 -20.46
C ALA A 395 30.99 5.07 -20.00
N GLU A 396 31.80 5.71 -20.82
CA GLU A 396 33.19 6.00 -20.52
C GLU A 396 33.34 7.00 -19.38
N SER A 397 32.62 8.13 -19.46
CA SER A 397 32.61 9.15 -18.40
C SER A 397 32.07 8.58 -17.09
N PHE A 398 31.03 7.71 -17.16
CA PHE A 398 30.50 7.05 -15.99
C PHE A 398 31.48 6.05 -15.35
N TYR A 399 32.17 5.27 -16.19
CA TYR A 399 33.21 4.34 -15.70
C TYR A 399 34.37 5.10 -15.03
N ASN A 400 34.84 6.19 -15.64
CA ASN A 400 35.92 7.03 -15.10
C ASN A 400 35.50 7.68 -13.77
N MET A 401 34.26 8.20 -13.67
CA MET A 401 33.74 8.73 -12.41
C MET A 401 33.77 7.69 -11.29
N ILE A 402 33.29 6.46 -11.54
CA ILE A 402 33.25 5.40 -10.52
C ILE A 402 34.67 5.06 -10.05
N ASN A 403 35.59 4.80 -10.96
CA ASN A 403 36.90 4.19 -10.61
C ASN A 403 37.98 5.21 -10.26
N SER A 404 37.91 6.42 -10.79
CA SER A 404 39.00 7.41 -10.60
C SER A 404 38.62 8.54 -9.65
N GLU A 405 37.31 8.84 -9.50
CA GLU A 405 36.87 9.99 -8.70
C GLU A 405 36.24 9.56 -7.39
N LEU A 406 35.14 8.78 -7.42
CA LEU A 406 34.33 8.51 -6.22
C LEU A 406 35.08 7.69 -5.15
N LEU A 407 35.97 6.77 -5.54
CA LEU A 407 36.67 5.89 -4.60
C LEU A 407 37.74 6.62 -3.76
N ASN A 408 38.07 7.85 -4.09
CA ASN A 408 39.05 8.65 -3.37
C ASN A 408 38.47 9.50 -2.24
N HIS A 409 37.14 9.43 -2.00
CA HIS A 409 36.46 10.25 -1.02
C HIS A 409 35.89 9.40 0.12
N GLU A 410 36.03 9.86 1.37
CA GLU A 410 35.43 9.23 2.54
C GLU A 410 33.91 9.49 2.63
N VAL A 411 33.45 10.66 2.16
CA VAL A 411 32.05 11.09 2.18
C VAL A 411 31.67 11.64 0.82
N VAL A 412 30.58 11.14 0.27
CA VAL A 412 30.02 11.54 -1.01
C VAL A 412 28.53 11.77 -0.82
N SER A 413 28.00 12.88 -1.31
CA SER A 413 26.57 13.13 -1.27
C SER A 413 25.83 12.51 -2.44
N MET A 414 24.57 12.15 -2.24
CA MET A 414 23.70 11.62 -3.28
C MET A 414 22.29 12.18 -3.15
N ASP A 415 21.70 12.48 -4.31
CA ASP A 415 20.28 12.78 -4.45
C ASP A 415 19.75 12.24 -5.78
N CYS A 416 18.46 12.21 -6.00
CA CYS A 416 17.85 11.74 -7.23
C CYS A 416 16.68 12.60 -7.66
N GLU A 417 16.55 12.82 -8.97
CA GLU A 417 15.42 13.51 -9.53
C GLU A 417 14.63 12.64 -10.51
N TRP A 418 13.33 12.76 -10.44
CA TRP A 418 12.38 12.11 -11.34
C TRP A 418 11.16 12.99 -11.60
N LYS A 419 10.57 12.80 -12.75
CA LYS A 419 9.36 13.54 -13.13
C LYS A 419 8.19 13.15 -12.21
N PRO A 420 7.37 14.11 -11.73
CA PRO A 420 6.14 13.80 -11.03
C PRO A 420 5.22 12.87 -11.84
N SER A 421 4.75 11.78 -11.25
CA SER A 421 3.88 10.81 -11.92
C SER A 421 2.43 11.27 -11.90
N PHE A 422 1.96 11.89 -12.97
CA PHE A 422 0.58 12.37 -13.14
C PHE A 422 -0.31 11.43 -13.97
N GLY A 423 0.23 10.36 -14.52
CA GLY A 423 -0.50 9.48 -15.41
C GLY A 423 -0.38 8.00 -15.07
N ALA A 424 -0.52 7.20 -16.09
CA ALA A 424 -0.36 5.76 -16.01
C ALA A 424 1.12 5.35 -15.90
N LYS A 425 1.98 6.07 -16.60
CA LYS A 425 3.41 5.73 -16.66
C LYS A 425 4.06 5.98 -15.31
N GLN A 426 4.71 4.96 -14.77
CA GLN A 426 5.54 5.11 -13.58
C GLN A 426 6.74 5.98 -13.95
N SER A 427 7.02 7.01 -13.14
CA SER A 427 8.24 7.80 -13.30
C SER A 427 9.46 6.92 -13.02
N GLN A 428 10.56 7.24 -13.69
CA GLN A 428 11.86 6.61 -13.48
C GLN A 428 12.85 7.67 -12.97
N VAL A 429 13.83 7.25 -12.22
CA VAL A 429 14.94 8.15 -11.87
C VAL A 429 15.54 8.66 -13.17
N ALA A 430 15.58 9.97 -13.34
CA ALA A 430 16.04 10.64 -14.57
C ALA A 430 17.46 11.18 -14.44
N ILE A 431 17.83 11.62 -13.23
CA ILE A 431 19.17 12.12 -12.89
C ILE A 431 19.54 11.55 -11.52
N ILE A 432 20.80 11.11 -11.35
CA ILE A 432 21.42 10.86 -10.06
C ILE A 432 22.47 11.95 -9.87
N GLN A 433 22.34 12.73 -8.82
CA GLN A 433 23.34 13.71 -8.41
C GLN A 433 24.33 13.05 -7.44
N ILE A 434 25.61 13.24 -7.68
CA ILE A 434 26.68 12.76 -6.80
C ILE A 434 27.64 13.92 -6.54
N GLY A 435 27.68 14.39 -5.30
CA GLY A 435 28.57 15.47 -4.90
C GLY A 435 29.82 14.96 -4.19
N THR A 436 30.97 15.52 -4.58
CA THR A 436 32.25 15.44 -3.86
C THR A 436 32.59 16.80 -3.28
N ASN A 437 33.72 16.95 -2.60
CA ASN A 437 34.15 18.24 -2.08
C ASN A 437 34.38 19.30 -3.17
N ASP A 438 34.80 18.86 -4.35
CA ASP A 438 35.28 19.74 -5.42
C ASP A 438 34.36 19.81 -6.63
N LYS A 439 33.52 18.80 -6.84
CA LYS A 439 32.68 18.65 -8.04
C LYS A 439 31.35 18.03 -7.73
N VAL A 440 30.40 18.26 -8.61
CA VAL A 440 29.12 17.52 -8.65
C VAL A 440 28.97 16.83 -9.99
N TYR A 441 28.63 15.55 -9.95
CA TYR A 441 28.36 14.72 -11.13
C TYR A 441 26.84 14.53 -11.26
N LEU A 442 26.31 14.90 -12.43
CA LEU A 442 24.91 14.69 -12.81
C LEU A 442 24.85 13.51 -13.78
N VAL A 443 24.50 12.34 -13.27
CA VAL A 443 24.46 11.10 -14.08
C VAL A 443 23.11 11.02 -14.80
N ASP A 444 23.14 11.11 -16.14
CA ASP A 444 21.95 11.01 -16.98
C ASP A 444 21.50 9.54 -17.11
N THR A 445 20.51 9.17 -16.29
CA THR A 445 19.98 7.81 -16.33
C THR A 445 19.09 7.55 -17.54
N ILE A 446 18.48 8.59 -18.15
CA ILE A 446 17.67 8.45 -19.37
C ILE A 446 18.53 7.93 -20.53
N LEU A 447 19.78 8.38 -20.61
CA LEU A 447 20.73 7.93 -21.62
C LEU A 447 21.41 6.61 -21.23
N LEU A 448 21.71 6.41 -19.94
CA LEU A 448 22.56 5.31 -19.45
C LEU A 448 21.76 4.11 -18.89
N ASN A 449 20.46 4.21 -18.65
CA ASN A 449 19.64 3.10 -18.15
C ASN A 449 19.15 2.20 -19.29
N LYS A 450 20.08 1.51 -19.96
CA LYS A 450 19.79 0.58 -21.06
C LYS A 450 20.36 -0.81 -20.74
N PRO A 451 19.76 -1.90 -21.24
CA PRO A 451 20.22 -3.27 -20.96
C PRO A 451 21.70 -3.50 -21.27
N GLN A 452 22.24 -2.84 -22.29
CA GLN A 452 23.66 -2.91 -22.67
C GLN A 452 24.61 -2.37 -21.60
N TYR A 453 24.14 -1.50 -20.72
CA TYR A 453 24.94 -0.90 -19.63
C TYR A 453 24.72 -1.57 -18.27
N MET A 454 24.05 -2.71 -18.22
CA MET A 454 23.79 -3.45 -16.98
C MET A 454 25.09 -3.78 -16.19
N SER A 455 26.16 -4.13 -16.88
CA SER A 455 27.45 -4.42 -16.23
C SER A 455 28.05 -3.17 -15.56
N LEU A 456 27.88 -2.01 -16.17
CA LEU A 456 28.33 -0.73 -15.65
C LEU A 456 27.58 -0.35 -14.37
N TRP A 457 26.25 -0.48 -14.37
CA TRP A 457 25.41 -0.28 -13.18
C TRP A 457 25.71 -1.31 -12.07
N SER A 458 26.04 -2.55 -12.45
CA SER A 458 26.47 -3.57 -11.49
C SER A 458 27.83 -3.24 -10.88
N SER A 459 28.75 -2.62 -11.63
CA SER A 459 30.02 -2.11 -11.12
C SER A 459 29.80 -0.95 -10.14
N PHE A 460 28.96 0.04 -10.50
CA PHE A 460 28.55 1.13 -9.60
C PHE A 460 27.96 0.61 -8.28
N HIS A 461 27.11 -0.41 -8.37
CA HIS A 461 26.54 -1.07 -7.19
C HIS A 461 27.63 -1.64 -6.29
N LYS A 462 28.51 -2.49 -6.84
CA LYS A 462 29.50 -3.23 -6.06
C LYS A 462 30.63 -2.36 -5.54
N SER A 463 31.17 -1.48 -6.41
CA SER A 463 32.37 -0.68 -6.07
C SER A 463 32.03 0.55 -5.23
N PHE A 464 30.83 1.13 -5.40
CA PHE A 464 30.46 2.37 -4.73
C PHE A 464 29.31 2.18 -3.74
N LEU A 465 28.13 1.71 -4.17
CA LEU A 465 26.97 1.65 -3.25
C LEU A 465 27.17 0.64 -2.11
N ASP A 466 27.74 -0.54 -2.36
CA ASP A 466 28.00 -1.55 -1.34
C ASP A 466 29.27 -1.29 -0.53
N ASN A 467 30.12 -0.35 -0.96
CA ASN A 467 31.34 0.01 -0.23
C ASN A 467 30.98 0.79 1.05
N ALA A 468 31.15 0.16 2.22
CA ALA A 468 30.84 0.75 3.50
C ALA A 468 31.90 1.78 3.98
N GLU A 469 33.10 1.78 3.41
CA GLU A 469 34.17 2.74 3.74
C GLU A 469 33.84 4.15 3.22
N ILE A 470 33.00 4.25 2.18
CA ILE A 470 32.53 5.51 1.64
C ILE A 470 31.15 5.79 2.23
N ILE A 471 30.98 6.89 2.92
CA ILE A 471 29.67 7.34 3.42
C ILE A 471 28.90 7.99 2.26
N LYS A 472 27.75 7.38 1.88
CA LYS A 472 26.78 7.98 0.98
C LYS A 472 25.81 8.79 1.82
N LEU A 473 25.87 10.11 1.66
CA LEU A 473 25.12 11.10 2.40
C LEU A 473 23.91 11.53 1.57
N GLY A 474 22.71 11.52 2.12
CA GLY A 474 21.51 12.01 1.45
C GLY A 474 20.49 12.59 2.43
N PHE A 475 19.40 13.14 1.91
CA PHE A 475 18.30 13.67 2.70
C PHE A 475 17.00 12.94 2.37
N GLY A 476 16.62 11.96 3.20
CA GLY A 476 15.58 10.99 2.85
C GLY A 476 16.09 9.87 1.94
N LEU A 477 17.38 9.62 1.94
CA LEU A 477 18.15 8.73 1.05
C LEU A 477 17.52 7.33 0.83
N GLU A 478 16.75 6.82 1.80
CA GLU A 478 16.06 5.53 1.65
C GLU A 478 15.05 5.56 0.49
N GLN A 479 14.42 6.71 0.21
CA GLN A 479 13.48 6.86 -0.90
C GLN A 479 14.22 6.84 -2.24
N ASP A 480 15.31 7.59 -2.37
CA ASP A 480 16.11 7.68 -3.60
C ASP A 480 16.65 6.30 -3.99
N LEU A 481 17.22 5.59 -3.03
CA LEU A 481 17.71 4.22 -3.25
C LEU A 481 16.59 3.23 -3.62
N ARG A 482 15.35 3.42 -3.14
CA ARG A 482 14.21 2.61 -3.56
C ARG A 482 13.79 2.91 -5.00
N GLU A 483 13.77 4.18 -5.38
CA GLU A 483 13.44 4.58 -6.77
C GLU A 483 14.52 4.09 -7.73
N MET A 484 15.82 4.22 -7.38
CA MET A 484 16.92 3.64 -8.15
C MET A 484 16.77 2.12 -8.31
N LYS A 485 16.48 1.42 -7.20
CA LYS A 485 16.26 -0.02 -7.19
C LYS A 485 15.11 -0.46 -8.09
N ALA A 486 14.04 0.33 -8.16
CA ALA A 486 12.84 0.03 -8.92
C ALA A 486 12.99 0.35 -10.41
N SER A 487 13.78 1.37 -10.77
CA SER A 487 13.81 1.93 -12.13
C SER A 487 15.09 1.67 -12.91
N ILE A 488 16.22 1.37 -12.25
CA ILE A 488 17.52 1.26 -12.94
C ILE A 488 17.94 -0.19 -13.13
N VAL A 489 18.26 -0.54 -14.37
CA VAL A 489 18.73 -1.87 -14.76
C VAL A 489 20.04 -2.19 -14.05
N GLY A 490 20.13 -3.37 -13.40
CA GLY A 490 21.33 -3.80 -12.65
C GLY A 490 21.36 -3.39 -11.18
N LEU A 491 20.46 -2.50 -10.73
CA LEU A 491 20.35 -2.05 -9.33
C LEU A 491 19.26 -2.76 -8.51
N GLY A 492 18.58 -3.75 -9.05
CA GLY A 492 17.46 -4.46 -8.40
C GLY A 492 17.78 -5.09 -7.04
N ASN A 493 19.06 -5.29 -6.70
CA ASN A 493 19.51 -5.92 -5.45
C ASN A 493 20.25 -4.97 -4.49
N ILE A 494 20.26 -3.66 -4.74
CA ILE A 494 20.94 -2.71 -3.86
C ILE A 494 20.32 -2.67 -2.47
N LYS A 495 21.17 -2.40 -1.47
CA LYS A 495 20.70 -2.07 -0.12
C LYS A 495 20.16 -0.64 -0.12
N VAL A 496 19.05 -0.43 0.56
CA VAL A 496 18.42 0.90 0.66
C VAL A 496 18.72 1.59 2.00
N LYS A 497 19.48 0.93 2.86
CA LYS A 497 19.94 1.43 4.18
C LYS A 497 20.96 0.50 4.81
N GLY A 498 21.71 0.99 5.78
CA GLY A 498 22.71 0.24 6.55
C GLY A 498 24.04 0.97 6.61
N GLU A 499 25.11 0.25 6.89
CA GLU A 499 26.46 0.81 6.92
C GLU A 499 26.80 1.47 5.58
N GLY A 500 27.48 2.61 5.65
CA GLY A 500 27.83 3.39 4.48
C GLY A 500 26.71 4.31 3.96
N PHE A 501 25.49 4.27 4.52
CA PHE A 501 24.39 5.16 4.13
C PHE A 501 24.00 6.04 5.33
N LEU A 502 24.21 7.35 5.22
CA LEU A 502 23.91 8.33 6.25
C LEU A 502 22.81 9.30 5.77
N ASP A 503 21.63 9.21 6.41
CA ASP A 503 20.51 10.10 6.14
C ASP A 503 20.57 11.34 7.02
N LEU A 504 20.83 12.52 6.41
CA LEU A 504 20.90 13.81 7.10
C LEU A 504 19.61 14.18 7.81
N SER A 505 18.45 13.77 7.32
CA SER A 505 17.18 14.06 8.00
C SER A 505 17.09 13.35 9.36
N THR A 506 17.67 12.15 9.43
CA THR A 506 17.74 11.36 10.66
C THR A 506 18.87 11.87 11.58
N LEU A 507 20.02 12.18 11.00
CA LEU A 507 21.16 12.78 11.72
C LEU A 507 20.77 14.11 12.38
N TRP A 508 20.12 15.01 11.62
CA TRP A 508 19.61 16.28 12.13
C TRP A 508 18.74 16.11 13.38
N LYS A 509 17.76 15.20 13.32
CA LYS A 509 16.88 14.89 14.46
C LYS A 509 17.65 14.32 15.64
N SER A 510 18.65 13.48 15.38
CA SER A 510 19.51 12.91 16.43
C SER A 510 20.36 13.99 17.11
N LEU A 511 20.99 14.86 16.34
CA LEU A 511 21.80 15.96 16.88
C LEU A 511 20.98 16.93 17.73
N LEU A 512 19.77 17.28 17.31
CA LEU A 512 18.85 18.09 18.11
C LEU A 512 18.48 17.40 19.44
N ASN A 513 18.31 16.08 19.45
CA ASN A 513 18.09 15.32 20.67
C ASN A 513 19.33 15.33 21.59
N HIS A 514 20.54 15.44 21.04
CA HIS A 514 21.81 15.61 21.78
C HIS A 514 22.11 17.06 22.11
N LYS A 515 21.08 17.94 22.04
CA LYS A 515 21.14 19.36 22.43
C LYS A 515 22.08 20.23 21.59
N LEU A 516 22.26 19.88 20.31
CA LEU A 516 22.92 20.81 19.39
C LEU A 516 22.13 22.13 19.35
N CYS A 517 22.79 23.22 19.67
CA CYS A 517 22.23 24.58 19.66
C CYS A 517 22.70 25.33 18.43
N LEU A 518 21.75 25.78 17.59
CA LEU A 518 22.03 26.67 16.46
C LEU A 518 21.19 27.94 16.59
N PRO A 519 21.74 29.13 16.28
CA PRO A 519 20.97 30.37 16.26
C PRO A 519 19.80 30.29 15.30
N GLY A 520 18.57 30.58 15.75
CA GLY A 520 17.40 30.66 14.90
C GLY A 520 16.59 29.35 14.75
N THR A 521 16.93 28.25 15.46
CA THR A 521 16.14 27.01 15.46
C THR A 521 14.89 27.13 16.34
N SER A 522 13.92 27.96 15.96
CA SER A 522 12.62 28.03 16.65
C SER A 522 11.60 27.01 16.13
N ASP A 523 11.82 26.41 14.97
CA ASP A 523 10.91 25.44 14.34
C ASP A 523 11.64 24.13 14.05
N ASN A 524 11.07 23.02 14.52
CA ASN A 524 11.54 21.65 14.25
C ASN A 524 11.21 21.21 12.80
N GLY A 525 11.39 22.09 11.81
CA GLY A 525 11.20 21.81 10.40
C GLY A 525 12.07 20.62 9.95
N SER A 526 11.46 19.68 9.23
CA SER A 526 12.11 18.43 8.80
C SER A 526 12.44 18.39 7.32
N SER A 527 12.29 19.48 6.57
CA SER A 527 12.66 19.57 5.16
C SER A 527 14.11 20.03 4.99
N LEU A 528 14.76 19.65 3.86
CA LEU A 528 16.12 20.07 3.55
C LEU A 528 16.24 21.61 3.58
N SER A 529 15.30 22.34 2.98
CA SER A 529 15.27 23.79 2.94
C SER A 529 15.25 24.41 4.36
N CYS A 530 14.52 23.81 5.34
CA CYS A 530 14.53 24.26 6.73
C CYS A 530 15.89 24.03 7.41
N VAL A 531 16.54 22.90 7.12
CA VAL A 531 17.88 22.61 7.66
C VAL A 531 18.90 23.59 7.11
N VAL A 532 18.85 23.88 5.80
CA VAL A 532 19.71 24.86 5.13
C VAL A 532 19.50 26.26 5.75
N GLN A 533 18.26 26.67 5.95
CA GLN A 533 17.92 27.95 6.58
C GLN A 533 18.47 28.02 8.02
N SER A 534 18.39 26.94 8.77
CA SER A 534 18.95 26.89 10.14
C SER A 534 20.47 26.92 10.17
N CYS A 535 21.15 26.34 9.16
CA CYS A 535 22.60 26.31 9.08
C CYS A 535 23.21 27.59 8.46
N PHE A 536 22.54 28.15 7.44
CA PHE A 536 23.13 29.21 6.57
C PHE A 536 22.29 30.47 6.48
N GLY A 537 21.11 30.51 7.13
CA GLY A 537 20.27 31.71 7.24
C GLY A 537 19.28 31.92 6.09
N LYS A 538 19.45 31.24 4.95
CA LYS A 538 18.56 31.35 3.77
C LYS A 538 18.01 29.99 3.38
N PRO A 539 16.71 29.86 2.97
CA PRO A 539 16.13 28.61 2.48
C PRO A 539 16.62 28.24 1.08
N LEU A 540 16.39 26.99 0.63
CA LEU A 540 16.58 26.58 -0.74
C LEU A 540 15.39 26.98 -1.61
N GLU A 541 15.65 27.34 -2.84
CA GLU A 541 14.63 27.50 -3.89
C GLU A 541 14.07 26.11 -4.28
N LYS A 542 12.78 26.05 -4.63
CA LYS A 542 12.09 24.80 -4.96
C LYS A 542 11.42 24.79 -6.34
N SER A 543 11.69 25.78 -7.14
CA SER A 543 11.02 25.97 -8.44
C SER A 543 11.17 24.80 -9.40
N GLU A 544 12.31 24.10 -9.38
CA GLU A 544 12.59 22.95 -10.24
C GLU A 544 12.32 21.59 -9.59
N GLN A 545 11.95 21.51 -8.30
CA GLN A 545 11.70 20.25 -7.60
C GLN A 545 10.66 19.37 -8.29
N CYS A 546 9.62 19.97 -8.85
CA CYS A 546 8.56 19.26 -9.57
C CYS A 546 8.73 19.32 -11.09
N SER A 547 9.93 19.57 -11.60
CA SER A 547 10.23 19.73 -13.01
C SER A 547 10.07 18.44 -13.82
N ASN A 548 9.96 18.56 -15.14
CA ASN A 548 10.01 17.40 -16.03
C ASN A 548 11.47 16.99 -16.28
N TRP A 549 11.99 16.20 -15.36
CA TRP A 549 13.38 15.71 -15.38
C TRP A 549 13.67 14.71 -16.50
N GLU A 550 12.67 14.19 -17.21
CA GLU A 550 12.84 13.29 -18.35
C GLU A 550 13.13 14.02 -19.67
N LEU A 551 12.95 15.35 -19.73
CA LEU A 551 13.27 16.14 -20.93
C LEU A 551 14.78 16.27 -21.13
N ARG A 552 15.19 16.27 -22.42
CA ARG A 552 16.58 16.50 -22.84
C ARG A 552 16.63 17.49 -23.99
N PRO A 553 17.64 18.38 -24.01
CA PRO A 553 18.65 18.60 -22.97
C PRO A 553 18.02 19.19 -21.69
N LEU A 554 18.71 19.04 -20.55
CA LEU A 554 18.35 19.72 -19.31
C LEU A 554 18.50 21.23 -19.47
N ARG A 555 17.59 22.00 -18.85
CA ARG A 555 17.74 23.44 -18.73
C ARG A 555 18.87 23.80 -17.76
N GLU A 556 19.48 24.98 -17.92
CA GLU A 556 20.54 25.43 -17.01
C GLU A 556 20.01 25.52 -15.56
N SER A 557 18.78 26.02 -15.37
CA SER A 557 18.12 26.06 -14.06
C SER A 557 17.97 24.68 -13.39
N GLN A 558 17.71 23.63 -14.18
CA GLN A 558 17.67 22.24 -13.68
C GLN A 558 19.08 21.74 -13.29
N ILE A 559 20.09 22.07 -14.08
CA ILE A 559 21.48 21.70 -13.81
C ILE A 559 21.96 22.37 -12.51
N GLU A 560 21.72 23.67 -12.36
CA GLU A 560 22.08 24.42 -11.15
C GLU A 560 21.34 23.92 -9.91
N TYR A 561 20.02 23.66 -10.04
CA TYR A 561 19.20 23.10 -8.96
C TYR A 561 19.73 21.75 -8.51
N ALA A 562 19.90 20.79 -9.44
CA ALA A 562 20.38 19.44 -9.14
C ALA A 562 21.79 19.42 -8.53
N ALA A 563 22.67 20.31 -9.01
CA ALA A 563 24.01 20.44 -8.47
C ALA A 563 23.99 21.02 -7.06
N LEU A 564 23.14 22.00 -6.79
CA LEU A 564 23.00 22.58 -5.45
C LEU A 564 22.46 21.57 -4.45
N ASP A 565 21.43 20.80 -4.80
CA ASP A 565 20.83 19.80 -3.89
C ASP A 565 21.83 18.74 -3.43
N ALA A 566 22.71 18.27 -4.31
CA ALA A 566 23.78 17.36 -3.90
C ALA A 566 24.89 18.07 -3.11
N HIS A 567 25.37 19.23 -3.55
CA HIS A 567 26.47 19.92 -2.92
C HIS A 567 26.15 20.43 -1.51
N ILE A 568 24.95 20.95 -1.30
CA ILE A 568 24.50 21.46 -0.02
C ILE A 568 24.51 20.40 1.09
N LEU A 569 24.31 19.14 0.75
CA LEU A 569 24.35 18.03 1.73
C LEU A 569 25.75 17.92 2.38
N LEU A 570 26.82 18.05 1.58
CA LEU A 570 28.18 18.05 2.11
C LEU A 570 28.46 19.30 2.94
N GLN A 571 27.99 20.47 2.51
CA GLN A 571 28.15 21.70 3.28
C GLN A 571 27.45 21.58 4.63
N ILE A 572 26.25 21.03 4.69
CA ILE A 572 25.53 20.76 5.96
C ILE A 572 26.33 19.79 6.83
N TYR A 573 26.81 18.67 6.25
CA TYR A 573 27.56 17.66 6.99
C TYR A 573 28.80 18.25 7.68
N TYR A 574 29.63 19.00 6.95
CA TYR A 574 30.82 19.61 7.50
C TYR A 574 30.52 20.77 8.48
N PHE A 575 29.45 21.54 8.21
CA PHE A 575 28.98 22.57 9.13
C PHE A 575 28.53 21.96 10.46
N LEU A 576 27.73 20.90 10.42
CA LEU A 576 27.25 20.21 11.63
C LEU A 576 28.40 19.55 12.41
N ARG A 577 29.34 18.92 11.70
CA ARG A 577 30.54 18.32 12.31
C ARG A 577 31.33 19.38 13.07
N ARG A 578 31.60 20.52 12.47
CA ARG A 578 32.29 21.65 13.12
C ARG A 578 31.49 22.17 14.31
N LYS A 579 30.18 22.37 14.21
CA LYS A 579 29.34 22.87 15.28
C LYS A 579 29.23 21.90 16.45
N CYS A 580 29.22 20.62 16.21
CA CYS A 580 29.28 19.59 17.24
C CYS A 580 30.62 19.62 17.97
N GLN A 581 31.73 19.75 17.24
CA GLN A 581 33.05 19.89 17.84
C GLN A 581 33.18 21.14 18.75
N GLU A 582 32.64 22.30 18.31
CA GLU A 582 32.58 23.53 19.09
C GLU A 582 31.78 23.38 20.40
N GLN A 583 30.78 22.48 20.42
CA GLN A 583 29.88 22.23 21.56
C GLN A 583 30.21 20.96 22.34
N GLY A 584 31.30 20.26 22.03
CA GLY A 584 31.72 19.03 22.72
C GLY A 584 30.79 17.83 22.47
N ILE A 585 30.09 17.79 21.33
CA ILE A 585 29.21 16.70 20.94
C ILE A 585 29.99 15.71 20.03
N HIS A 586 29.93 14.42 20.34
CA HIS A 586 30.62 13.35 19.60
C HIS A 586 29.92 13.04 18.28
N PHE A 587 30.21 13.83 17.27
CA PHE A 587 29.54 13.77 15.97
C PHE A 587 29.65 12.40 15.27
N ASP A 588 30.86 11.84 15.21
CA ASP A 588 31.12 10.58 14.50
C ASP A 588 30.44 9.37 15.16
N GLU A 589 30.32 9.36 16.51
CA GLU A 589 29.56 8.34 17.24
C GLU A 589 28.07 8.41 16.89
N ILE A 590 27.51 9.61 16.83
CA ILE A 590 26.10 9.82 16.47
C ILE A 590 25.84 9.40 15.01
N CYS A 591 26.77 9.69 14.10
CA CYS A 591 26.67 9.22 12.70
C CYS A 591 26.64 7.68 12.64
N ASN A 592 27.52 7.01 13.36
CA ASN A 592 27.56 5.55 13.44
C ASN A 592 26.28 4.97 14.03
N ASP A 593 25.75 5.56 15.09
CA ASP A 593 24.49 5.14 15.69
C ASP A 593 23.31 5.28 14.71
N VAL A 594 23.24 6.37 13.96
CA VAL A 594 22.21 6.59 12.92
C VAL A 594 22.28 5.52 11.84
N MET A 595 23.48 5.17 11.33
CA MET A 595 23.68 4.12 10.35
C MET A 595 23.33 2.74 10.88
N VAL A 596 23.63 2.42 12.14
CA VAL A 596 23.34 1.13 12.79
C VAL A 596 21.88 1.01 13.23
N GLU A 597 21.24 2.05 13.73
CA GLU A 597 19.81 2.05 14.09
C GLU A 597 18.91 1.82 12.87
N SER A 598 19.31 2.27 11.71
CA SER A 598 18.62 1.96 10.45
C SER A 598 18.58 0.46 10.19
N LYS A 599 19.58 -0.31 10.61
CA LYS A 599 19.63 -1.80 10.59
C LYS A 599 18.66 -2.43 11.61
N LYS A 600 18.61 -1.91 12.85
CA LYS A 600 17.80 -2.51 13.95
C LYS A 600 16.29 -2.32 13.75
N LYS A 601 15.84 -1.21 13.13
CA LYS A 601 14.43 -0.99 12.78
C LYS A 601 13.91 -1.95 11.71
N ALA A 602 14.78 -2.50 10.87
CA ALA A 602 14.43 -3.51 9.88
C ALA A 602 14.20 -4.91 10.49
N MET A 603 14.86 -5.23 11.62
CA MET A 603 14.81 -6.55 12.25
C MET A 603 13.81 -6.71 13.39
N LYS A 604 13.25 -5.63 13.94
CA LYS A 604 12.30 -5.67 15.05
C LYS A 604 11.04 -4.88 14.77
N LYS A 605 10.03 -5.52 14.17
CA LYS A 605 8.66 -5.20 14.58
C LYS A 605 8.52 -5.76 16.02
N PRO A 606 8.34 -4.93 17.03
CA PRO A 606 8.25 -5.43 18.40
C PRO A 606 6.93 -6.22 18.52
N LYS A 607 7.02 -7.52 18.78
CA LYS A 607 5.85 -8.39 19.09
C LYS A 607 4.97 -7.84 20.24
N VAL A 608 5.49 -6.89 21.02
CA VAL A 608 4.78 -6.19 22.09
C VAL A 608 3.85 -5.10 21.54
N VAL A 609 4.24 -4.36 20.48
CA VAL A 609 3.39 -3.33 19.86
C VAL A 609 2.21 -3.97 19.13
N ASP A 610 2.42 -5.09 18.46
CA ASP A 610 1.31 -5.85 17.82
C ASP A 610 0.34 -6.44 18.87
N ARG A 611 0.82 -6.88 20.03
CA ARG A 611 -0.05 -7.32 21.12
C ARG A 611 -0.83 -6.16 21.74
N LEU A 612 -0.18 -5.03 22.01
CA LEU A 612 -0.84 -3.83 22.54
C LEU A 612 -1.80 -3.22 21.52
N HIS A 613 -1.45 -3.22 20.24
CA HIS A 613 -2.32 -2.73 19.16
C HIS A 613 -3.55 -3.64 18.98
N LYS A 614 -3.38 -4.98 19.00
CA LYS A 614 -4.49 -5.93 18.98
C LYS A 614 -5.37 -5.84 20.23
N SER A 615 -4.76 -5.68 21.41
CA SER A 615 -5.52 -5.49 22.67
C SER A 615 -6.25 -4.16 22.68
N PHE A 616 -5.68 -3.10 22.10
CA PHE A 616 -6.30 -1.78 22.00
C PHE A 616 -7.48 -1.79 21.01
N LEU A 617 -7.34 -2.44 19.87
CA LEU A 617 -8.44 -2.63 18.89
C LEU A 617 -9.54 -3.51 19.47
N GLN A 618 -9.19 -4.56 20.22
CA GLN A 618 -10.15 -5.47 20.85
C GLN A 618 -10.98 -4.77 21.95
N VAL A 619 -10.39 -3.82 22.68
CA VAL A 619 -11.12 -2.98 23.69
C VAL A 619 -12.12 -2.04 23.01
N PHE A 620 -11.90 -1.62 21.77
CA PHE A 620 -12.85 -0.79 21.01
C PHE A 620 -13.96 -1.61 20.32
N GLU A 621 -13.71 -2.90 20.08
CA GLU A 621 -14.69 -3.79 19.42
C GLU A 621 -15.60 -4.53 20.41
N THR A 622 -15.20 -4.66 21.69
CA THR A 622 -16.00 -5.38 22.71
C THR A 622 -16.74 -4.41 23.63
N LYS A 623 -18.06 -4.55 23.71
CA LYS A 623 -18.98 -3.77 24.58
C LYS A 623 -19.11 -4.33 26.00
N SER A 624 -18.09 -4.98 26.60
CA SER A 624 -18.25 -5.62 27.88
C SER A 624 -17.67 -4.82 29.06
N ALA A 625 -18.35 -4.89 30.22
CA ALA A 625 -17.98 -4.15 31.44
C ALA A 625 -16.67 -4.62 32.11
N SER A 626 -16.12 -5.80 31.72
CA SER A 626 -14.86 -6.35 32.23
C SER A 626 -13.62 -5.60 31.69
N ASP A 627 -13.72 -5.01 30.48
CA ASP A 627 -12.60 -4.34 29.83
C ASP A 627 -12.30 -2.98 30.45
N ILE A 628 -13.27 -2.41 31.16
CA ILE A 628 -13.12 -1.15 31.91
C ILE A 628 -12.32 -1.35 33.21
N LYS A 629 -12.37 -2.56 33.80
CA LYS A 629 -11.56 -2.93 34.96
C LYS A 629 -10.05 -2.96 34.62
N PHE A 630 -9.71 -3.31 33.39
CA PHE A 630 -8.32 -3.31 32.93
C PHE A 630 -7.74 -1.88 32.87
N LEU A 631 -8.55 -0.89 32.45
CA LEU A 631 -8.14 0.52 32.47
C LEU A 631 -8.12 1.11 33.89
N SER A 632 -8.96 0.62 34.81
CA SER A 632 -8.96 1.05 36.21
C SER A 632 -7.77 0.51 37.00
N GLY A 633 -7.23 -0.68 36.66
CA GLY A 633 -6.00 -1.23 37.23
C GLY A 633 -4.74 -0.40 36.95
N TYR A 634 -4.75 0.49 35.95
CA TYR A 634 -3.68 1.45 35.67
C TYR A 634 -3.70 2.68 36.60
N SER A 635 -4.70 2.80 37.44
CA SER A 635 -4.82 3.88 38.44
C SER A 635 -3.74 3.83 39.55
N SER A 636 -3.14 2.68 39.78
CA SER A 636 -2.15 2.47 40.86
C SER A 636 -0.69 2.68 40.48
N LYS A 637 -0.36 3.01 39.24
CA LYS A 637 1.01 3.28 38.80
C LYS A 637 1.45 4.71 39.03
N THR A 638 2.74 4.91 39.26
CA THR A 638 3.33 6.21 39.59
C THR A 638 3.13 7.22 38.47
N VAL A 639 3.14 8.52 38.82
CA VAL A 639 2.97 9.65 37.87
C VAL A 639 4.02 9.63 36.74
N SER A 640 5.24 9.13 37.06
CA SER A 640 6.36 8.99 36.13
C SER A 640 6.08 7.96 35.06
N GLU A 641 5.53 6.78 35.40
CA GLU A 641 5.18 5.70 34.44
C GLU A 641 4.01 6.09 33.56
N LYS A 642 3.04 6.83 34.09
CA LYS A 642 1.91 7.39 33.30
C LYS A 642 2.39 8.43 32.29
N LYS A 643 3.38 9.27 32.69
CA LYS A 643 3.97 10.28 31.80
C LYS A 643 4.81 9.65 30.68
N SER A 644 5.59 8.61 30.99
CA SER A 644 6.36 7.84 30.00
C SER A 644 5.48 7.10 29.02
N PHE A 645 4.39 6.52 29.47
CA PHE A 645 3.40 5.85 28.59
C PHE A 645 2.66 6.83 27.67
N LEU A 646 2.26 8.00 28.19
CA LEU A 646 1.62 9.05 27.38
C LEU A 646 2.60 9.67 26.38
N LEU A 647 3.87 9.83 26.72
CA LEU A 647 4.92 10.27 25.80
C LEU A 647 5.22 9.22 24.73
N TYR A 648 5.19 7.94 25.07
CA TYR A 648 5.33 6.83 24.13
C TYR A 648 4.16 6.77 23.15
N LEU A 649 2.92 6.87 23.61
CA LEU A 649 1.72 6.95 22.77
C LEU A 649 1.78 8.17 21.84
N ASN A 650 2.21 9.31 22.33
CA ASN A 650 2.30 10.54 21.55
C ASN A 650 3.40 10.50 20.47
N ARG A 651 4.51 9.79 20.70
CA ARG A 651 5.63 9.71 19.77
C ARG A 651 5.52 8.63 18.70
N ASN A 652 4.96 7.45 19.03
CA ASN A 652 5.09 6.26 18.19
C ASN A 652 3.80 5.75 17.53
N VAL A 653 2.63 6.15 18.04
CA VAL A 653 1.33 5.61 17.59
C VAL A 653 0.52 6.64 16.77
N ILE A 654 0.91 7.90 16.79
CA ILE A 654 0.02 9.02 16.50
C ILE A 654 0.15 9.75 15.15
N PRO A 655 1.05 9.53 14.20
CA PRO A 655 0.96 10.34 12.98
C PRO A 655 -0.34 10.14 12.18
N ASN A 656 -0.85 8.90 12.14
CA ASN A 656 -2.11 8.61 11.42
C ASN A 656 -3.38 8.64 12.29
N ILE A 657 -3.24 8.45 13.59
CA ILE A 657 -4.36 8.50 14.55
C ILE A 657 -4.66 9.95 14.94
N ARG A 658 -3.68 10.86 14.89
CA ARG A 658 -3.86 12.27 15.27
C ARG A 658 -4.95 12.97 14.45
N GLN A 659 -5.02 12.73 13.14
CA GLN A 659 -6.09 13.29 12.31
C GLN A 659 -7.45 12.64 12.61
N ARG A 660 -7.52 11.33 12.82
CA ARG A 660 -8.75 10.62 13.19
C ARG A 660 -9.18 10.98 14.61
N PHE A 661 -8.24 11.11 15.54
CA PHE A 661 -8.52 11.52 16.92
C PHE A 661 -9.00 12.98 17.00
N LEU A 662 -8.39 13.89 16.24
CA LEU A 662 -8.86 15.28 16.12
C LEU A 662 -10.25 15.35 15.46
N TYR A 663 -10.54 14.48 14.51
CA TYR A 663 -11.87 14.39 13.87
C TYR A 663 -12.92 13.86 14.85
N ILE A 664 -12.60 12.84 15.62
CA ILE A 664 -13.47 12.27 16.66
C ILE A 664 -13.68 13.30 17.80
N VAL A 665 -12.63 13.99 18.24
CA VAL A 665 -12.73 15.04 19.25
C VAL A 665 -13.57 16.23 18.74
N TYR A 666 -13.40 16.62 17.47
CA TYR A 666 -14.20 17.67 16.83
C TYR A 666 -15.68 17.27 16.68
N PHE A 667 -15.94 16.02 16.31
CA PHE A 667 -17.32 15.50 16.17
C PHE A 667 -18.01 15.36 17.55
N LEU A 668 -17.29 14.87 18.55
CA LEU A 668 -17.78 14.77 19.93
C LEU A 668 -17.98 16.16 20.56
N GLU A 669 -17.14 17.13 20.24
CA GLU A 669 -17.30 18.52 20.66
C GLU A 669 -18.54 19.16 20.03
N ARG A 670 -18.80 18.91 18.76
CA ARG A 670 -19.99 19.40 18.03
C ARG A 670 -21.26 18.72 18.55
N TYR A 671 -21.22 17.43 18.83
CA TYR A 671 -22.32 16.66 19.42
C TYR A 671 -22.60 17.09 20.89
N ALA A 672 -21.54 17.31 21.69
CA ALA A 672 -21.68 17.84 23.03
C ALA A 672 -22.27 19.27 23.03
N ARG A 673 -21.88 20.13 22.09
CA ARG A 673 -22.48 21.46 21.91
C ARG A 673 -23.95 21.37 21.51
N TYR A 674 -24.34 20.40 20.69
CA TYR A 674 -25.76 20.19 20.29
C TYR A 674 -26.61 19.69 21.46
N LYS A 675 -26.16 18.73 22.27
CA LYS A 675 -26.87 18.23 23.46
C LYS A 675 -26.85 19.20 24.65
N LEU A 676 -25.76 19.95 24.86
CA LEU A 676 -25.63 20.93 25.95
C LEU A 676 -26.50 22.21 25.75
N HIS A 677 -27.10 22.40 24.59
CA HIS A 677 -28.06 23.51 24.40
C HIS A 677 -29.35 23.32 25.21
N HIS A 678 -29.61 22.12 25.74
CA HIS A 678 -30.81 21.80 26.50
C HIS A 678 -30.62 21.65 28.00
N ASP A 679 -29.38 21.75 28.56
CA ASP A 679 -29.12 21.54 29.99
C ASP A 679 -28.12 22.57 30.58
N LEU A 680 -28.66 23.59 31.27
CA LEU A 680 -27.90 24.76 31.77
C LEU A 680 -26.89 24.41 32.89
N ASN A 681 -27.08 23.32 33.64
CA ASN A 681 -26.25 23.01 34.83
C ASN A 681 -24.94 22.29 34.53
N ILE A 682 -24.83 21.71 33.35
CA ILE A 682 -23.60 21.01 32.87
C ILE A 682 -22.68 21.98 32.14
N ARG A 683 -23.18 23.09 31.64
CA ARG A 683 -22.50 24.08 30.80
C ARG A 683 -21.33 24.77 31.49
N THR A 684 -21.45 25.13 32.75
CA THR A 684 -20.41 25.86 33.49
C THR A 684 -19.19 25.02 33.88
N LYS A 685 -19.39 23.75 34.26
CA LYS A 685 -18.31 22.83 34.62
C LYS A 685 -17.48 22.34 33.42
N THR A 686 -18.12 22.15 32.28
CA THR A 686 -17.44 21.66 31.06
C THR A 686 -16.61 22.73 30.39
N VAL A 687 -17.08 24.00 30.39
CA VAL A 687 -16.33 25.13 29.81
C VAL A 687 -15.05 25.43 30.59
N THR A 688 -15.05 25.28 31.91
CA THR A 688 -13.84 25.48 32.74
C THR A 688 -12.80 24.40 32.54
N LEU A 689 -13.21 23.15 32.29
CA LEU A 689 -12.32 22.02 32.00
C LEU A 689 -11.71 22.08 30.58
N PHE A 690 -12.46 22.61 29.59
CA PHE A 690 -11.93 22.85 28.24
C PHE A 690 -10.83 23.93 28.25
N LYS A 691 -10.94 24.94 29.06
CA LYS A 691 -9.91 26.00 29.21
C LYS A 691 -8.63 25.51 29.91
N SER A 692 -8.69 24.42 30.68
CA SER A 692 -7.53 23.87 31.39
C SER A 692 -6.63 22.96 30.55
N GLY A 693 -6.93 22.72 29.28
CA GLY A 693 -6.09 21.97 28.34
C GLY A 693 -6.03 20.46 28.56
N ASN A 694 -6.76 19.89 29.50
CA ASN A 694 -6.67 18.46 29.86
C ASN A 694 -7.70 17.62 29.07
N LYS A 695 -7.41 17.45 27.78
CA LYS A 695 -8.31 16.80 26.79
C LYS A 695 -8.71 15.36 27.15
N LEU A 696 -7.91 14.65 27.95
CA LEU A 696 -8.18 13.25 28.35
C LEU A 696 -9.32 13.19 29.41
N ILE A 697 -9.32 14.13 30.36
CA ILE A 697 -10.36 14.22 31.39
C ILE A 697 -11.69 14.60 30.77
N VAL A 698 -11.68 15.49 29.77
CA VAL A 698 -12.87 15.87 29.01
C VAL A 698 -13.45 14.66 28.23
N LEU A 699 -12.60 13.84 27.61
CA LEU A 699 -13.00 12.63 26.90
C LEU A 699 -13.65 11.60 27.84
N LEU A 700 -13.07 11.39 29.02
CA LEU A 700 -13.61 10.48 30.04
C LEU A 700 -14.96 10.97 30.62
N ILE A 701 -15.12 12.27 30.76
CA ILE A 701 -16.39 12.88 31.21
C ILE A 701 -17.46 12.75 30.11
N ILE A 702 -17.11 12.96 28.85
CA ILE A 702 -18.05 12.80 27.69
C ILE A 702 -18.47 11.34 27.57
N ILE A 703 -17.56 10.38 27.70
CA ILE A 703 -17.88 8.94 27.69
C ILE A 703 -18.79 8.57 28.87
N LYS A 704 -18.61 9.18 30.04
CA LYS A 704 -19.46 8.96 31.22
C LYS A 704 -20.86 9.58 31.08
N LEU A 705 -20.96 10.74 30.43
CA LEU A 705 -22.24 11.41 30.14
C LEU A 705 -23.05 10.67 29.04
N LEU A 706 -22.36 10.08 28.05
CA LEU A 706 -23.02 9.25 27.01
C LEU A 706 -23.54 7.90 27.53
N ARG A 707 -23.12 7.48 28.75
CA ARG A 707 -23.64 6.28 29.46
C ARG A 707 -24.86 6.54 30.34
N LEU A 708 -25.12 7.79 30.69
CA LEU A 708 -26.22 8.20 31.53
C LEU A 708 -27.42 8.67 30.72
N SER A 709 -27.33 8.65 29.42
CA SER A 709 -28.42 8.82 28.44
C SER A 709 -28.61 7.55 27.61
#